data_3aad8efb2392ee3f65318b837d1044ed
#
_entry.id   3aad8efb2392ee3f65318b837d1044ed
#
_cell.length_a   1.000
_cell.length_b   1.000
_cell.length_c   1.000
_cell.angle_alpha   90.00
_cell.angle_beta   90.00
_cell.angle_gamma   90.00
#
_symmetry.space_group_name_H-M   'P 1'
#
loop_
_entity.id
_entity.type
_entity.pdbx_description
1 polymer ?
#
loop_
_entity_poly.entity_id
_entity_poly.type
_entity_poly.pdbx_seq_one_letter_code
_entity_poly.pdbx_strand_id
1 'polypeptide(L)'
;MPEQYKNAKKMSSRKRPSGAFHHKRKLQHCKEDENQAKALQRFLTTSPSCETGNIETTKLTESDHDDDGKIPISEPLPGSSTIQDLPTVTTATPLAPSIIGCDIIGTNTGDVHDDLLRDVVLPSSSQQTVETELSRDSLLISNDCGEWPPKINDELRKILVERGPQQVIDKDFPQDAMGMRFTSNHYKRKLCNGEHVHRVWLLYSVLKNAVFCFACKVFGNTNSPLASSQGDSDWQNLAETLASHETSHIHMKNRASWHELSVRLQLNKTTVAEHERLIHAETEQQDLTRLLCVAEILGAQGLAFLEEKDVPFEHNGGNFFKLVEQIAKLAGVMAEHVRRINSKETHVHCLNESVQNKFVSFLSAKIQDNILQQLCQAKYYSIILDCTPDASHTEQMTLMVRFIKIEGKKEVSIKEHFLGFVPVTHSSDEDLTEILLQELEARGIPLKSMRGQAYDCGSAMKGKHVGLQRRILDLNPRAFYVPCGNHSLNLLLNDAVLSCSIAADCFNTIQQIFSFFSNSTQKWCILLKHVPTLTVKPFCNTRWESRIEALLPLRFHIEEVYDALYEAYEEQIFDGYSSSRAAALLKQLQSFRFLCCLVTWHEILHKINRVSKLLPKVTNDLQSSMDLIKSVKSFLERMRSDQGLNSVIIDAKELAEKIDVAADFEKELPARPRNVNRQISYESKDEAVHSDKDSFKVNFFFVVLDTAISLLKERFELMENHSKNFKFLYDISSLGKSLNETELKNACQHLQTVLSDGEDCDVNGDDLFDELQIFAHLLPPGSHPAEALSFITKRGLVATFPNVYNALRILLTLPVSMASSERSFSKLKLIKTYLSSTVTEECLSGLATLAIENDLLDEMELDLLVQEFSKL
;
A
#
# COMPACT_ATOMS: atom_id res chain seq x y z
N MET A 1 56.10 -39.10 -29.15
CA MET A 1 55.35 -38.20 -28.37
C MET A 1 56.20 -36.96 -28.12
N PRO A 2 56.10 -35.92 -28.86
CA PRO A 2 55.17 -34.82 -28.80
C PRO A 2 55.08 -34.08 -30.16
N GLU A 3 54.05 -34.26 -30.92
CA GLU A 3 53.83 -33.42 -32.13
C GLU A 3 52.29 -33.22 -32.47
N GLN A 4 51.41 -33.73 -31.66
CA GLN A 4 49.94 -33.61 -31.94
C GLN A 4 49.24 -32.49 -31.16
N TYR A 5 49.95 -31.68 -30.36
CA TYR A 5 49.31 -30.60 -29.57
C TYR A 5 49.50 -29.19 -30.14
N LYS A 6 50.04 -29.02 -31.37
CA LYS A 6 50.29 -27.68 -31.95
C LYS A 6 49.22 -27.20 -32.96
N ASN A 7 48.27 -27.99 -33.31
CA ASN A 7 47.27 -27.60 -34.33
C ASN A 7 45.87 -27.25 -33.85
N ALA A 8 45.62 -27.27 -32.53
CA ALA A 8 44.30 -26.92 -31.95
C ALA A 8 44.13 -25.45 -31.49
N LYS A 9 45.12 -24.58 -31.84
CA LYS A 9 45.11 -23.18 -31.40
C LYS A 9 45.00 -22.15 -32.53
N LYS A 10 44.43 -22.52 -33.66
CA LYS A 10 44.29 -21.63 -34.84
C LYS A 10 42.88 -21.49 -35.40
N MET A 11 41.82 -21.62 -34.62
CA MET A 11 40.47 -21.25 -35.03
C MET A 11 39.71 -20.66 -33.84
N SER A 12 39.79 -19.38 -33.64
CA SER A 12 38.78 -18.41 -33.19
C SER A 12 39.42 -17.16 -32.60
N SER A 13 40.10 -16.37 -33.39
CA SER A 13 40.31 -14.98 -33.07
C SER A 13 39.41 -14.12 -33.98
N ARG A 14 38.14 -13.98 -33.60
CA ARG A 14 37.38 -12.81 -34.01
C ARG A 14 38.07 -11.57 -33.40
N LYS A 15 38.79 -10.82 -34.23
CA LYS A 15 39.44 -9.58 -33.86
C LYS A 15 38.37 -8.68 -33.28
N ARG A 16 38.53 -8.29 -31.99
CA ARG A 16 37.73 -7.23 -31.34
C ARG A 16 37.96 -5.98 -32.21
N PRO A 17 36.87 -5.19 -32.47
CA PRO A 17 37.01 -3.93 -33.19
C PRO A 17 38.03 -3.03 -32.47
N SER A 18 38.94 -2.40 -33.22
CA SER A 18 39.97 -1.53 -32.62
C SER A 18 39.33 -0.34 -31.93
N GLY A 19 40.00 0.21 -30.90
CA GLY A 19 39.53 1.40 -30.16
C GLY A 19 39.18 2.58 -31.11
N ALA A 20 39.82 2.68 -32.29
CA ALA A 20 39.47 3.61 -33.32
C ALA A 20 38.05 3.42 -33.90
N PHE A 21 37.56 2.18 -33.98
CA PHE A 21 36.21 1.89 -34.46
C PHE A 21 35.16 2.33 -33.46
N HIS A 22 35.39 2.09 -32.15
CA HIS A 22 34.53 2.58 -31.09
C HIS A 22 34.55 4.12 -30.96
N HIS A 23 35.72 4.73 -31.13
CA HIS A 23 35.84 6.20 -31.13
C HIS A 23 35.11 6.83 -32.33
N LYS A 24 35.19 6.23 -33.52
CA LYS A 24 34.49 6.72 -34.72
C LYS A 24 32.96 6.58 -34.56
N ARG A 25 32.48 5.51 -33.93
CA ARG A 25 31.04 5.30 -33.64
C ARG A 25 30.53 6.28 -32.58
N LYS A 26 31.34 6.60 -31.55
CA LYS A 26 30.99 7.60 -30.54
C LYS A 26 30.94 9.02 -31.11
N LEU A 27 31.86 9.34 -32.01
CA LEU A 27 31.86 10.62 -32.74
C LEU A 27 30.66 10.74 -33.71
N GLN A 28 30.23 9.63 -34.30
CA GLN A 28 29.06 9.62 -35.16
C GLN A 28 27.76 9.82 -34.36
N HIS A 29 27.64 9.17 -33.19
CA HIS A 29 26.54 9.38 -32.26
C HIS A 29 26.46 10.83 -31.74
N CYS A 30 27.57 11.40 -31.31
CA CYS A 30 27.61 12.80 -30.90
C CYS A 30 27.21 13.79 -32.02
N LYS A 31 27.52 13.49 -33.29
CA LYS A 31 27.05 14.32 -34.42
C LYS A 31 25.57 14.15 -34.73
N GLU A 32 25.03 12.95 -34.53
CA GLU A 32 23.59 12.69 -34.65
C GLU A 32 22.81 13.39 -33.54
N ASP A 33 23.30 13.38 -32.30
CA ASP A 33 22.74 14.09 -31.15
C ASP A 33 22.80 15.62 -31.34
N GLU A 34 23.94 16.18 -31.86
CA GLU A 34 24.05 17.59 -32.19
C GLU A 34 23.09 18.02 -33.34
N ASN A 35 22.88 17.18 -34.32
CA ASN A 35 21.94 17.44 -35.39
C ASN A 35 20.48 17.39 -34.92
N GLN A 36 20.15 16.48 -34.01
CA GLN A 36 18.85 16.44 -33.38
C GLN A 36 18.60 17.66 -32.49
N ALA A 37 19.58 18.10 -31.71
CA ALA A 37 19.51 19.32 -30.92
C ALA A 37 19.31 20.55 -31.76
N LYS A 38 20.03 20.67 -32.91
CA LYS A 38 19.84 21.79 -33.85
C LYS A 38 18.50 21.75 -34.58
N ALA A 39 17.96 20.55 -34.85
CA ALA A 39 16.62 20.42 -35.41
C ALA A 39 15.54 20.85 -34.39
N LEU A 40 15.70 20.46 -33.11
CA LEU A 40 14.82 20.88 -32.03
C LEU A 40 14.85 22.38 -31.80
N GLN A 41 16.04 22.99 -31.84
CA GLN A 41 16.20 24.44 -31.73
C GLN A 41 15.55 25.21 -32.88
N ARG A 42 15.61 24.66 -34.12
CA ARG A 42 14.88 25.24 -35.26
C ARG A 42 13.38 25.16 -35.11
N PHE A 43 12.88 24.09 -34.48
CA PHE A 43 11.45 23.94 -34.22
C PHE A 43 10.96 24.90 -33.15
N LEU A 44 11.76 25.22 -32.15
CA LEU A 44 11.45 26.15 -31.07
C LEU A 44 11.58 27.64 -31.52
N THR A 45 12.34 27.92 -32.60
CA THR A 45 12.52 29.29 -33.12
C THR A 45 11.53 29.68 -34.21
N THR A 46 10.63 28.79 -34.62
CA THR A 46 9.58 29.06 -35.62
C THR A 46 8.20 29.25 -34.99
N SER A 47 8.09 30.04 -33.93
CA SER A 47 6.82 30.64 -33.52
C SER A 47 6.72 32.03 -34.14
N PRO A 48 5.62 32.41 -34.79
CA PRO A 48 5.49 33.71 -35.41
C PRO A 48 5.37 34.81 -34.31
N SER A 49 6.39 35.61 -34.19
CA SER A 49 6.37 36.85 -33.42
C SER A 49 5.41 37.83 -34.08
N CYS A 50 4.37 38.25 -33.37
CA CYS A 50 3.59 39.41 -33.67
C CYS A 50 4.45 40.66 -33.49
N GLU A 51 4.93 41.25 -34.58
CA GLU A 51 5.49 42.60 -34.58
C GLU A 51 4.37 43.64 -34.64
N THR A 52 4.37 44.50 -33.63
CA THR A 52 3.63 45.75 -33.59
C THR A 52 4.31 46.74 -34.52
N GLY A 53 3.67 47.10 -35.59
CA GLY A 53 4.10 48.17 -36.52
C GLY A 53 3.00 49.21 -36.66
N ASN A 54 3.42 50.46 -36.53
CA ASN A 54 2.68 51.69 -36.43
C ASN A 54 1.78 52.02 -37.65
N ILE A 55 0.75 52.76 -37.30
CA ILE A 55 -0.29 53.41 -38.09
C ILE A 55 0.29 54.36 -39.14
N GLU A 56 -0.11 54.26 -40.39
CA GLU A 56 -0.31 55.39 -41.29
C GLU A 56 -1.53 55.15 -42.19
N THR A 57 -2.42 56.13 -42.16
CA THR A 57 -3.66 56.34 -42.87
C THR A 57 -3.49 56.59 -44.35
N THR A 58 -4.21 55.87 -45.24
CA THR A 58 -4.71 56.48 -46.48
C THR A 58 -5.98 55.73 -46.97
N LYS A 59 -6.84 56.57 -47.51
CA LYS A 59 -8.24 56.36 -47.84
C LYS A 59 -8.50 55.69 -49.19
N LEU A 60 -9.77 55.14 -49.30
CA LEU A 60 -10.68 55.01 -50.46
C LEU A 60 -10.30 53.87 -51.44
N THR A 61 -11.20 53.04 -51.84
CA THR A 61 -12.54 53.22 -52.48
C THR A 61 -13.35 51.95 -52.47
N GLU A 62 -14.69 52.14 -52.50
CA GLU A 62 -15.75 51.18 -52.65
C GLU A 62 -15.78 50.41 -53.97
N SER A 63 -16.22 49.17 -53.97
CA SER A 63 -17.25 48.72 -54.95
C SER A 63 -17.91 47.41 -54.54
N ASP A 64 -19.18 47.46 -54.52
CA ASP A 64 -20.21 46.46 -54.39
C ASP A 64 -20.04 45.16 -55.18
N HIS A 65 -20.52 44.04 -54.59
CA HIS A 65 -21.68 43.35 -55.10
C HIS A 65 -22.07 42.18 -54.23
N ASP A 66 -23.39 42.17 -53.93
CA ASP A 66 -24.28 41.18 -53.29
C ASP A 66 -24.07 39.71 -53.74
N ASP A 67 -24.35 38.74 -52.92
CA ASP A 67 -25.57 37.98 -53.01
C ASP A 67 -25.78 36.93 -51.88
N ASP A 68 -26.96 36.81 -51.50
CA ASP A 68 -27.67 36.05 -50.51
C ASP A 68 -27.45 34.53 -50.47
N GLY A 69 -27.64 33.98 -49.26
CA GLY A 69 -27.89 32.56 -49.12
C GLY A 69 -28.09 32.08 -47.67
N LYS A 70 -29.24 32.35 -47.16
CA LYS A 70 -29.86 32.00 -45.86
C LYS A 70 -29.64 30.61 -45.36
N ILE A 71 -29.46 30.54 -44.03
CA ILE A 71 -29.76 29.50 -43.03
C ILE A 71 -31.18 28.93 -43.19
N PRO A 72 -31.57 27.68 -42.86
CA PRO A 72 -32.22 27.59 -41.57
C PRO A 72 -31.88 26.35 -40.66
N ILE A 73 -31.91 26.65 -39.37
CA ILE A 73 -32.13 25.81 -38.19
C ILE A 73 -33.47 25.05 -38.32
N SER A 74 -33.46 23.77 -37.83
CA SER A 74 -34.66 23.20 -37.19
C SER A 74 -34.36 21.94 -36.39
N GLU A 75 -34.66 22.00 -35.11
CA GLU A 75 -35.05 20.93 -34.21
C GLU A 75 -36.53 20.60 -34.40
N PRO A 76 -37.21 19.73 -33.57
CA PRO A 76 -36.93 18.36 -33.13
C PRO A 76 -38.15 17.40 -33.22
N LEU A 77 -37.94 16.11 -32.87
CA LEU A 77 -38.88 15.11 -32.25
C LEU A 77 -40.20 14.74 -33.01
N PRO A 78 -40.97 13.65 -32.68
CA PRO A 78 -40.73 12.45 -31.86
C PRO A 78 -41.34 11.15 -32.43
N GLY A 79 -41.24 10.04 -31.69
CA GLY A 79 -42.22 8.96 -31.70
C GLY A 79 -41.73 7.55 -31.95
N SER A 80 -41.57 6.75 -30.92
CA SER A 80 -42.52 5.80 -30.37
C SER A 80 -42.45 4.35 -30.92
N SER A 81 -42.28 3.45 -29.96
CA SER A 81 -42.87 2.08 -29.80
C SER A 81 -41.97 0.89 -30.18
N THR A 82 -41.67 0.14 -29.23
CA THR A 82 -42.16 -1.04 -28.49
C THR A 82 -41.32 -2.31 -28.66
N ILE A 83 -40.85 -2.79 -27.49
CA ILE A 83 -40.97 -4.14 -26.89
C ILE A 83 -40.08 -5.27 -27.47
N GLN A 84 -39.20 -5.84 -26.68
CA GLN A 84 -39.23 -7.05 -25.85
C GLN A 84 -37.83 -7.54 -25.44
N ASP A 85 -37.58 -7.56 -24.14
CA ASP A 85 -37.28 -8.60 -23.19
C ASP A 85 -35.93 -9.35 -23.21
N LEU A 86 -35.19 -9.06 -22.14
CA LEU A 86 -34.51 -9.94 -21.12
C LEU A 86 -33.16 -10.62 -21.44
N PRO A 87 -32.32 -10.87 -20.42
CA PRO A 87 -32.24 -10.38 -19.05
C PRO A 87 -30.89 -9.77 -18.61
N THR A 88 -30.98 -8.86 -17.70
CA THR A 88 -29.91 -8.21 -16.94
C THR A 88 -29.32 -9.10 -15.87
N VAL A 89 -27.98 -9.12 -15.78
CA VAL A 89 -27.25 -9.59 -14.61
C VAL A 89 -26.89 -8.37 -13.75
N THR A 90 -27.44 -8.35 -12.57
CA THR A 90 -27.30 -7.33 -11.53
C THR A 90 -25.89 -7.31 -10.94
N THR A 91 -25.25 -6.16 -10.98
CA THR A 91 -24.12 -5.82 -10.11
C THR A 91 -24.64 -5.14 -8.86
N ALA A 92 -24.37 -5.72 -7.70
CA ALA A 92 -24.70 -5.17 -6.40
C ALA A 92 -23.71 -4.08 -5.99
N THR A 93 -24.22 -2.90 -5.73
CA THR A 93 -23.57 -1.82 -5.00
C THR A 93 -23.93 -1.91 -3.51
N PRO A 94 -23.03 -1.59 -2.58
CA PRO A 94 -23.35 -1.64 -1.15
C PRO A 94 -24.10 -0.37 -0.72
N LEU A 95 -25.15 -0.59 0.05
CA LEU A 95 -26.03 0.40 0.67
C LEU A 95 -25.34 1.12 1.83
N ALA A 96 -25.48 2.43 1.87
CA ALA A 96 -25.27 3.26 3.04
C ALA A 96 -26.48 3.19 3.99
N PRO A 97 -26.28 3.37 5.31
CA PRO A 97 -27.39 3.29 6.26
C PRO A 97 -28.24 4.56 6.25
N SER A 98 -29.53 4.37 6.13
CA SER A 98 -30.59 5.38 6.20
C SER A 98 -30.79 5.93 7.62
N ILE A 99 -30.80 7.23 7.73
CA ILE A 99 -31.26 7.97 8.90
C ILE A 99 -32.78 8.04 8.85
N ILE A 100 -33.43 7.62 9.93
CA ILE A 100 -34.86 7.71 10.15
C ILE A 100 -35.21 9.16 10.45
N GLY A 101 -35.97 9.80 9.59
CA GLY A 101 -36.60 11.08 9.82
C GLY A 101 -37.94 10.89 10.52
N CYS A 102 -38.19 11.68 11.57
CA CYS A 102 -39.51 11.86 12.13
C CYS A 102 -40.17 13.11 11.53
N ASP A 103 -41.32 12.91 10.87
CA ASP A 103 -42.21 13.95 10.41
C ASP A 103 -42.79 14.74 11.59
N ILE A 104 -42.80 16.07 11.48
CA ILE A 104 -43.76 16.93 12.17
C ILE A 104 -44.33 17.92 11.15
N ILE A 105 -45.68 17.81 11.05
CA ILE A 105 -46.60 18.58 10.25
C ILE A 105 -46.58 20.06 10.69
N GLY A 106 -46.66 20.93 9.68
CA GLY A 106 -46.68 22.37 9.84
C GLY A 106 -48.04 22.95 10.29
N THR A 107 -48.05 24.21 10.62
CA THR A 107 -48.94 25.25 10.06
C THR A 107 -48.59 26.62 10.61
N ASN A 108 -48.40 27.54 9.66
CA ASN A 108 -48.89 28.92 9.54
C ASN A 108 -48.77 29.98 10.65
N THR A 109 -48.09 31.04 10.23
CA THR A 109 -48.47 32.45 10.20
C THR A 109 -48.51 33.25 11.52
N GLY A 110 -47.89 34.41 11.46
CA GLY A 110 -48.37 35.60 12.09
C GLY A 110 -47.34 36.48 12.75
N ASP A 111 -47.13 37.59 12.17
CA ASP A 111 -46.39 38.77 12.60
C ASP A 111 -46.71 39.31 14.00
N VAL A 112 -45.79 40.18 14.47
CA VAL A 112 -45.97 41.46 15.18
C VAL A 112 -45.46 41.56 16.63
N HIS A 113 -44.47 42.47 16.73
CA HIS A 113 -44.17 43.45 17.79
C HIS A 113 -43.87 43.06 19.26
N ASP A 114 -42.67 43.43 19.62
CA ASP A 114 -42.32 44.48 20.62
C ASP A 114 -42.86 44.43 22.06
N ASP A 115 -41.91 44.65 22.96
CA ASP A 115 -41.99 45.34 24.22
C ASP A 115 -42.19 44.59 25.55
N LEU A 116 -41.22 44.95 26.43
CA LEU A 116 -41.34 45.22 27.89
C LEU A 116 -41.09 44.09 28.89
N LEU A 117 -39.98 44.30 29.56
CA LEU A 117 -39.70 44.04 30.96
C LEU A 117 -40.90 43.93 31.88
N ARG A 118 -40.96 42.93 32.73
CA ARG A 118 -41.21 43.08 34.18
C ARG A 118 -41.15 41.75 34.94
N ASP A 119 -40.51 41.84 36.12
CA ASP A 119 -40.52 40.90 37.22
C ASP A 119 -41.88 40.33 37.56
N VAL A 120 -42.01 39.04 37.82
CA VAL A 120 -42.97 38.50 38.81
C VAL A 120 -42.40 37.26 39.49
N VAL A 121 -42.48 37.34 40.81
CA VAL A 121 -42.21 36.39 41.86
C VAL A 121 -42.98 35.07 41.74
N LEU A 122 -42.35 33.99 42.26
CA LEU A 122 -42.83 32.62 42.46
C LEU A 122 -44.22 32.52 43.11
N PRO A 123 -44.90 31.37 42.82
CA PRO A 123 -45.12 30.50 43.96
C PRO A 123 -44.79 29.03 43.68
N SER A 124 -44.28 28.42 44.71
CA SER A 124 -44.08 27.02 44.94
C SER A 124 -45.33 26.16 44.71
N SER A 125 -45.12 25.10 43.93
CA SER A 125 -45.96 23.89 44.07
C SER A 125 -45.09 22.64 43.90
N SER A 126 -45.11 21.89 44.96
CA SER A 126 -44.58 20.57 45.17
C SER A 126 -44.92 19.57 44.03
N GLN A 127 -43.89 19.11 43.36
CA GLN A 127 -43.89 17.78 42.70
C GLN A 127 -42.70 17.00 43.20
N GLN A 128 -42.99 15.95 43.91
CA GLN A 128 -42.09 14.92 44.37
C GLN A 128 -41.47 14.28 43.13
N THR A 129 -40.23 14.60 42.86
CA THR A 129 -39.37 13.79 42.04
C THR A 129 -38.85 12.66 42.91
N VAL A 130 -39.16 11.43 42.51
CA VAL A 130 -38.55 10.21 43.01
C VAL A 130 -37.07 10.28 42.58
N GLU A 131 -36.25 10.89 43.40
CA GLU A 131 -34.82 10.75 43.35
C GLU A 131 -34.51 9.32 43.81
N THR A 132 -34.04 8.51 42.87
CA THR A 132 -33.58 7.15 43.11
C THR A 132 -32.54 7.16 44.22
N GLU A 133 -32.77 6.41 45.26
CA GLU A 133 -31.90 6.20 46.44
C GLU A 133 -30.54 5.57 46.12
N LEU A 134 -30.13 5.54 44.85
CA LEU A 134 -28.86 4.98 44.36
C LEU A 134 -27.62 5.81 44.63
N SER A 135 -27.72 7.05 45.09
CA SER A 135 -26.56 7.92 45.33
C SER A 135 -26.01 7.94 46.77
N ARG A 136 -26.71 7.35 47.75
CA ARG A 136 -26.23 7.29 49.13
C ARG A 136 -25.41 6.05 49.48
N ASP A 137 -25.69 4.89 48.88
CA ASP A 137 -24.98 3.66 49.20
C ASP A 137 -23.60 3.58 48.54
N SER A 138 -23.36 4.32 47.43
CA SER A 138 -22.04 4.38 46.79
C SER A 138 -20.97 5.09 47.62
N LEU A 139 -21.37 5.93 48.60
CA LEU A 139 -20.47 6.65 49.49
C LEU A 139 -20.01 5.79 50.70
N LEU A 140 -20.61 4.63 50.94
CA LEU A 140 -20.29 3.75 52.06
C LEU A 140 -19.38 2.58 51.72
N ILE A 141 -19.06 2.37 50.43
CA ILE A 141 -18.19 1.26 50.01
C ILE A 141 -16.75 1.68 50.23
N SER A 142 -16.04 0.99 51.10
CA SER A 142 -14.64 1.22 51.36
C SER A 142 -13.78 1.12 50.10
N ASN A 143 -12.81 2.04 49.93
CA ASN A 143 -11.82 2.01 48.88
C ASN A 143 -10.75 0.92 49.11
N ASP A 144 -10.65 0.41 50.34
CA ASP A 144 -9.70 -0.66 50.65
C ASP A 144 -10.30 -2.04 50.31
N CYS A 145 -9.68 -2.73 49.40
CA CYS A 145 -10.13 -4.08 48.95
C CYS A 145 -10.13 -5.13 50.06
N GLY A 146 -9.44 -4.89 51.15
CA GLY A 146 -9.43 -5.79 52.32
C GLY A 146 -10.74 -5.78 53.11
N GLU A 147 -11.56 -4.72 53.00
CA GLU A 147 -12.85 -4.56 53.68
C GLU A 147 -14.03 -5.08 52.83
N TRP A 148 -13.80 -5.39 51.57
CA TRP A 148 -14.90 -5.90 50.74
C TRP A 148 -15.44 -7.22 51.22
N PRO A 149 -16.76 -7.40 51.17
CA PRO A 149 -17.39 -8.63 51.69
C PRO A 149 -16.89 -9.89 50.92
N PRO A 150 -16.85 -11.02 51.58
CA PRO A 150 -16.36 -12.29 50.99
C PRO A 150 -17.22 -12.78 49.81
N LYS A 151 -18.46 -12.33 49.72
CA LYS A 151 -19.35 -12.57 48.54
C LYS A 151 -19.82 -11.22 48.02
N ILE A 152 -19.42 -10.91 46.78
CA ILE A 152 -19.79 -9.69 46.09
C ILE A 152 -21.05 -9.95 45.26
N ASN A 153 -22.14 -9.20 45.60
CA ASN A 153 -23.38 -9.26 44.82
C ASN A 153 -23.25 -8.46 43.51
N ASP A 154 -24.23 -8.58 42.62
CA ASP A 154 -24.19 -7.99 41.31
C ASP A 154 -24.22 -6.44 41.31
N GLU A 155 -24.88 -5.82 42.29
CA GLU A 155 -24.90 -4.36 42.41
C GLU A 155 -23.54 -3.83 42.87
N LEU A 156 -22.96 -4.42 43.91
CA LEU A 156 -21.63 -4.06 44.38
C LEU A 156 -20.58 -4.31 43.31
N ARG A 157 -20.74 -5.38 42.52
CA ARG A 157 -19.86 -5.71 41.37
C ARG A 157 -19.89 -4.58 40.31
N LYS A 158 -21.06 -4.07 39.95
CA LYS A 158 -21.21 -2.95 39.01
C LYS A 158 -20.50 -1.71 39.56
N ILE A 159 -20.73 -1.33 40.82
CA ILE A 159 -20.11 -0.17 41.44
C ILE A 159 -18.58 -0.30 41.46
N LEU A 160 -18.04 -1.47 41.84
CA LEU A 160 -16.60 -1.71 41.89
C LEU A 160 -15.97 -1.68 40.49
N VAL A 161 -16.66 -2.20 39.49
CA VAL A 161 -16.18 -2.18 38.09
C VAL A 161 -16.24 -0.78 37.50
N GLU A 162 -17.27 0.02 37.83
CA GLU A 162 -17.35 1.44 37.44
C GLU A 162 -16.25 2.29 38.06
N ARG A 163 -15.96 2.05 39.31
CA ARG A 163 -14.90 2.73 40.05
C ARG A 163 -13.51 2.32 39.56
N GLY A 164 -13.37 1.08 39.11
CA GLY A 164 -12.10 0.49 38.70
C GLY A 164 -11.17 0.16 39.89
N PRO A 165 -10.10 -0.60 39.64
CA PRO A 165 -9.10 -0.94 40.66
C PRO A 165 -8.30 0.29 41.08
N GLN A 166 -8.25 0.56 42.37
CA GLN A 166 -7.48 1.65 42.96
C GLN A 166 -6.13 1.09 43.47
N GLN A 167 -5.02 1.48 42.85
CA GLN A 167 -3.68 1.03 43.27
C GLN A 167 -3.03 2.07 44.19
N VAL A 168 -2.43 1.59 45.27
CA VAL A 168 -1.68 2.44 46.20
C VAL A 168 -0.25 2.53 45.72
N ILE A 169 0.20 3.71 45.27
CA ILE A 169 1.49 3.92 44.62
C ILE A 169 2.51 4.59 45.54
N ASP A 170 2.13 5.69 46.20
CA ASP A 170 3.01 6.56 46.98
C ASP A 170 2.85 6.30 48.47
N LYS A 171 3.31 5.15 48.94
CA LYS A 171 3.28 4.82 50.36
C LYS A 171 4.51 4.02 50.78
N ASP A 172 4.98 4.28 52.00
CA ASP A 172 5.93 3.36 52.63
C ASP A 172 5.18 2.11 53.09
N PHE A 173 5.42 1.02 52.41
CA PHE A 173 4.79 -0.26 52.71
C PHE A 173 5.45 -0.90 53.94
N PRO A 174 4.67 -1.41 54.92
CA PRO A 174 5.20 -2.07 56.10
C PRO A 174 6.06 -3.28 55.79
N GLN A 175 7.18 -3.44 56.51
CA GLN A 175 7.98 -4.61 56.49
C GLN A 175 7.43 -5.72 57.38
N ASP A 176 7.60 -6.96 56.97
CA ASP A 176 7.33 -8.14 57.79
C ASP A 176 8.49 -8.40 58.78
N ALA A 177 8.39 -9.48 59.56
CA ALA A 177 9.39 -9.86 60.52
C ALA A 177 10.78 -10.21 59.93
N MET A 178 10.82 -10.47 58.60
CA MET A 178 12.02 -10.76 57.85
C MET A 178 12.56 -9.53 57.08
N GLY A 179 11.94 -8.36 57.21
CA GLY A 179 12.33 -7.13 56.55
C GLY A 179 11.83 -7.06 55.11
N MET A 180 11.00 -8.00 54.64
CA MET A 180 10.41 -8.02 53.30
C MET A 180 9.13 -7.17 53.27
N ARG A 181 8.84 -6.54 52.15
CA ARG A 181 7.65 -5.68 52.00
C ARG A 181 7.13 -5.68 50.55
N PHE A 182 5.88 -5.29 50.38
CA PHE A 182 5.34 -4.94 49.07
C PHE A 182 6.10 -3.74 48.49
N THR A 183 6.27 -3.71 47.18
CA THR A 183 6.84 -2.57 46.47
C THR A 183 6.01 -2.29 45.20
N SER A 184 5.97 -1.02 44.76
CA SER A 184 5.27 -0.61 43.53
C SER A 184 5.76 -1.33 42.26
N ASN A 185 6.94 -1.95 42.32
CA ASN A 185 7.45 -2.74 41.20
C ASN A 185 6.62 -4.02 40.93
N HIS A 186 5.94 -4.57 41.94
CA HIS A 186 5.04 -5.72 41.77
C HIS A 186 3.83 -5.39 40.91
N TYR A 187 3.47 -4.11 40.74
CA TYR A 187 2.45 -3.70 39.78
C TYR A 187 2.90 -3.80 38.31
N LYS A 188 4.17 -4.11 38.05
CA LYS A 188 4.71 -4.26 36.70
C LYS A 188 5.22 -5.69 36.48
N ARG A 189 4.87 -6.27 35.33
CA ARG A 189 5.41 -7.53 34.84
C ARG A 189 6.38 -7.22 33.70
N LYS A 190 7.62 -7.70 33.77
CA LYS A 190 8.58 -7.61 32.67
C LYS A 190 8.36 -8.80 31.76
N LEU A 191 8.16 -8.57 30.47
CA LEU A 191 8.06 -9.58 29.42
C LEU A 191 9.45 -9.96 28.87
N CYS A 192 9.55 -11.08 28.15
CA CYS A 192 10.79 -11.54 27.52
C CYS A 192 11.34 -10.55 26.48
N ASN A 193 10.47 -9.79 25.80
CA ASN A 193 10.86 -8.73 24.85
C ASN A 193 11.29 -7.40 25.51
N GLY A 194 11.43 -7.37 26.85
CA GLY A 194 11.83 -6.19 27.64
C GLY A 194 10.72 -5.18 27.94
N GLU A 195 9.50 -5.34 27.36
CA GLU A 195 8.35 -4.49 27.71
C GLU A 195 7.86 -4.74 29.14
N HIS A 196 7.27 -3.69 29.72
CA HIS A 196 6.64 -3.79 31.05
C HIS A 196 5.12 -3.67 30.89
N VAL A 197 4.39 -4.72 31.26
CA VAL A 197 2.93 -4.73 31.32
C VAL A 197 2.48 -4.39 32.73
N HIS A 198 1.56 -3.45 32.85
CA HIS A 198 1.04 -3.03 34.16
C HIS A 198 -0.01 -4.04 34.66
N ARG A 199 0.17 -4.56 35.89
CA ARG A 199 -0.78 -5.44 36.57
C ARG A 199 -1.93 -4.62 37.15
N VAL A 200 -2.77 -4.02 36.31
CA VAL A 200 -3.90 -3.20 36.73
C VAL A 200 -4.89 -3.95 37.64
N TRP A 201 -4.85 -5.26 37.61
CA TRP A 201 -5.70 -6.14 38.43
C TRP A 201 -5.18 -6.35 39.87
N LEU A 202 -3.93 -6.01 40.14
CA LEU A 202 -3.30 -6.19 41.46
C LEU A 202 -3.62 -5.01 42.36
N LEU A 203 -4.16 -5.28 43.55
CA LEU A 203 -4.51 -4.32 44.55
C LEU A 203 -3.72 -4.57 45.82
N TYR A 204 -3.38 -3.51 46.56
CA TYR A 204 -2.82 -3.58 47.88
C TYR A 204 -3.81 -3.02 48.92
N SER A 205 -4.13 -3.78 49.93
CA SER A 205 -4.91 -3.35 51.09
C SER A 205 -3.99 -2.78 52.17
N VAL A 206 -4.24 -1.52 52.50
CA VAL A 206 -3.49 -0.86 53.56
C VAL A 206 -3.86 -1.42 54.95
N LEU A 207 -5.13 -1.75 55.12
CA LEU A 207 -5.66 -2.23 56.42
C LEU A 207 -5.18 -3.64 56.73
N LYS A 208 -5.04 -4.50 55.72
CA LYS A 208 -4.62 -5.89 55.90
C LYS A 208 -3.14 -6.14 55.64
N ASN A 209 -2.40 -5.15 55.14
CA ASN A 209 -1.03 -5.34 54.65
C ASN A 209 -0.91 -6.59 53.77
N ALA A 210 -1.76 -6.69 52.76
CA ALA A 210 -1.86 -7.86 51.88
C ALA A 210 -2.27 -7.43 50.46
N VAL A 211 -1.94 -8.24 49.49
CA VAL A 211 -2.32 -8.01 48.08
C VAL A 211 -3.49 -8.87 47.65
N PHE A 212 -4.26 -8.33 46.73
CA PHE A 212 -5.47 -8.97 46.18
C PHE A 212 -5.51 -8.86 44.67
N CYS A 213 -6.16 -9.83 44.05
CA CYS A 213 -6.52 -9.74 42.64
C CYS A 213 -7.94 -9.17 42.51
N PHE A 214 -8.08 -7.99 41.90
CA PHE A 214 -9.38 -7.35 41.65
C PHE A 214 -10.33 -8.30 40.90
N ALA A 215 -9.88 -8.84 39.75
CA ALA A 215 -10.70 -9.68 38.91
C ALA A 215 -11.16 -10.96 39.65
N CYS A 216 -10.25 -11.64 40.35
CA CYS A 216 -10.58 -12.87 41.07
C CYS A 216 -11.39 -12.65 42.32
N LYS A 217 -11.23 -11.50 43.00
CA LYS A 217 -12.03 -11.15 44.16
C LYS A 217 -13.46 -10.73 43.78
N VAL A 218 -13.63 -10.02 42.64
CA VAL A 218 -14.94 -9.51 42.21
C VAL A 218 -15.75 -10.54 41.42
N PHE A 219 -15.10 -11.41 40.63
CA PHE A 219 -15.77 -12.37 39.72
C PHE A 219 -15.55 -13.83 40.08
N GLY A 220 -14.56 -14.12 40.94
CA GLY A 220 -14.16 -15.50 41.21
C GLY A 220 -14.78 -16.06 42.48
N ASN A 221 -14.94 -17.40 42.47
CA ASN A 221 -15.25 -18.19 43.66
C ASN A 221 -14.04 -19.13 43.81
N THR A 222 -12.89 -18.59 44.22
CA THR A 222 -11.62 -19.32 44.18
C THR A 222 -10.95 -19.41 45.53
N ASN A 223 -10.25 -20.51 45.78
CA ASN A 223 -9.42 -20.70 46.97
C ASN A 223 -8.03 -20.04 46.83
N SER A 224 -7.83 -19.19 45.87
CA SER A 224 -6.55 -18.47 45.68
C SER A 224 -6.33 -17.46 46.85
N PRO A 225 -5.12 -17.40 47.43
CA PRO A 225 -4.77 -16.40 48.42
C PRO A 225 -5.12 -14.98 47.98
N LEU A 226 -4.86 -14.63 46.75
CA LEU A 226 -5.15 -13.32 46.14
C LEU A 226 -6.66 -12.99 46.00
N ALA A 227 -7.54 -13.96 46.13
CA ALA A 227 -9.01 -13.78 46.12
C ALA A 227 -9.66 -13.98 47.48
N SER A 228 -8.91 -14.45 48.44
CA SER A 228 -9.38 -14.76 49.79
C SER A 228 -9.80 -13.50 50.56
N SER A 229 -10.44 -13.63 51.68
CA SER A 229 -10.79 -12.49 52.55
C SER A 229 -9.55 -11.89 53.23
N GLN A 230 -8.46 -12.62 53.37
CA GLN A 230 -7.26 -12.17 54.05
C GLN A 230 -6.23 -11.56 53.07
N GLY A 231 -6.26 -11.95 51.78
CA GLY A 231 -5.26 -11.59 50.78
C GLY A 231 -4.01 -12.45 50.92
N ASP A 232 -2.98 -12.08 50.14
CA ASP A 232 -1.65 -12.66 50.19
C ASP A 232 -0.67 -11.64 50.81
N SER A 233 0.04 -12.08 51.84
CA SER A 233 1.05 -11.28 52.54
C SER A 233 2.43 -11.99 52.60
N ASP A 234 2.63 -13.01 51.83
CA ASP A 234 3.90 -13.71 51.70
C ASP A 234 4.82 -12.93 50.73
N TRP A 235 5.51 -11.93 51.24
CA TRP A 235 6.38 -11.06 50.46
C TRP A 235 7.59 -11.76 49.89
N GLN A 236 8.01 -12.88 50.50
CA GLN A 236 9.18 -13.66 50.02
C GLN A 236 8.87 -14.37 48.71
N ASN A 237 7.70 -14.96 48.59
CA ASN A 237 7.29 -15.76 47.44
C ASN A 237 6.30 -15.01 46.50
N LEU A 238 6.02 -13.73 46.77
CA LEU A 238 5.03 -12.93 46.06
C LEU A 238 5.26 -12.93 44.55
N ALA A 239 6.50 -12.81 44.09
CA ALA A 239 6.82 -12.74 42.66
C ALA A 239 6.40 -14.02 41.92
N GLU A 240 6.64 -15.19 42.52
CA GLU A 240 6.24 -16.49 41.96
C GLU A 240 4.73 -16.69 42.03
N THR A 241 4.10 -16.29 43.15
CA THR A 241 2.65 -16.33 43.33
C THR A 241 1.95 -15.49 42.26
N LEU A 242 2.44 -14.27 41.97
CA LEU A 242 1.91 -13.40 40.92
C LEU A 242 2.09 -14.00 39.54
N ALA A 243 3.26 -14.57 39.24
CA ALA A 243 3.54 -15.18 37.95
C ALA A 243 2.64 -16.41 37.71
N SER A 244 2.48 -17.28 38.68
CA SER A 244 1.59 -18.45 38.62
C SER A 244 0.11 -18.03 38.54
N HIS A 245 -0.29 -17.03 39.32
CA HIS A 245 -1.67 -16.54 39.33
C HIS A 245 -2.08 -15.93 37.99
N GLU A 246 -1.24 -15.09 37.41
CA GLU A 246 -1.56 -14.37 36.16
C GLU A 246 -1.65 -15.29 34.93
N THR A 247 -1.05 -16.49 34.98
CA THR A 247 -1.15 -17.52 33.93
C THR A 247 -2.28 -18.53 34.18
N SER A 248 -2.91 -18.50 35.37
CA SER A 248 -3.96 -19.42 35.70
C SER A 248 -5.24 -19.22 34.88
N HIS A 249 -5.86 -20.30 34.42
CA HIS A 249 -7.11 -20.27 33.64
C HIS A 249 -8.23 -19.51 34.37
N ILE A 250 -8.31 -19.62 35.68
CA ILE A 250 -9.35 -18.98 36.51
C ILE A 250 -9.16 -17.46 36.52
N HIS A 251 -7.93 -16.98 36.67
CA HIS A 251 -7.61 -15.56 36.61
C HIS A 251 -7.95 -14.97 35.23
N MET A 252 -7.58 -15.67 34.16
CA MET A 252 -7.86 -15.23 32.79
C MET A 252 -9.36 -15.15 32.53
N LYS A 253 -10.13 -16.14 32.95
CA LYS A 253 -11.61 -16.13 32.84
C LYS A 253 -12.22 -14.94 33.60
N ASN A 254 -11.81 -14.70 34.84
CA ASN A 254 -12.32 -13.62 35.66
C ASN A 254 -11.95 -12.24 35.08
N ARG A 255 -10.76 -12.11 34.48
CA ARG A 255 -10.36 -10.90 33.77
C ARG A 255 -11.23 -10.64 32.53
N ALA A 256 -11.56 -11.66 31.76
CA ALA A 256 -12.46 -11.53 30.63
C ALA A 256 -13.86 -11.06 31.07
N SER A 257 -14.40 -11.63 32.15
CA SER A 257 -15.69 -11.22 32.72
C SER A 257 -15.67 -9.78 33.23
N TRP A 258 -14.60 -9.35 33.89
CA TRP A 258 -14.41 -7.95 34.29
C TRP A 258 -14.42 -7.00 33.11
N HIS A 259 -13.63 -7.31 32.07
CA HIS A 259 -13.55 -6.48 30.88
C HIS A 259 -14.91 -6.34 30.18
N GLU A 260 -15.62 -7.47 30.01
CA GLU A 260 -16.94 -7.49 29.40
C GLU A 260 -17.94 -6.58 30.15
N LEU A 261 -17.99 -6.67 31.50
CA LEU A 261 -18.84 -5.81 32.29
C LEU A 261 -18.42 -4.33 32.22
N SER A 262 -17.11 -4.05 32.23
CA SER A 262 -16.58 -2.68 32.09
C SER A 262 -17.01 -2.03 30.77
N VAL A 263 -16.94 -2.72 29.66
CA VAL A 263 -17.39 -2.25 28.33
C VAL A 263 -18.89 -1.97 28.32
N ARG A 264 -19.70 -2.86 28.89
CA ARG A 264 -21.16 -2.66 28.97
C ARG A 264 -21.53 -1.40 29.78
N LEU A 265 -20.82 -1.13 30.87
CA LEU A 265 -21.07 0.06 31.71
C LEU A 265 -20.61 1.36 31.06
N GLN A 266 -19.53 1.35 30.28
CA GLN A 266 -19.05 2.51 29.51
C GLN A 266 -20.00 2.90 28.36
N LEU A 267 -20.57 1.93 27.67
CA LEU A 267 -21.55 2.17 26.59
C LEU A 267 -22.80 2.93 27.08
N ASN A 268 -23.19 2.78 28.35
CA ASN A 268 -24.34 3.50 28.92
C ASN A 268 -24.04 4.94 29.37
N LYS A 269 -22.78 5.38 29.43
CA LYS A 269 -22.36 6.73 29.86
C LYS A 269 -22.05 7.70 28.73
N THR A 270 -22.06 7.31 27.45
CA THR A 270 -21.53 8.10 26.32
C THR A 270 -22.53 9.07 25.68
N THR A 271 -23.70 9.32 26.26
CA THR A 271 -24.77 10.11 25.60
C THR A 271 -24.96 11.55 26.15
N VAL A 272 -24.14 12.07 27.05
CA VAL A 272 -24.44 13.39 27.67
C VAL A 272 -23.31 14.44 27.62
N ALA A 273 -22.15 14.18 27.06
CA ALA A 273 -21.00 15.08 27.20
C ALA A 273 -20.50 15.82 25.95
N GLU A 274 -21.35 16.04 24.95
CA GLU A 274 -20.86 16.65 23.69
C GLU A 274 -21.66 17.84 23.19
N HIS A 275 -21.97 18.82 24.06
CA HIS A 275 -22.73 20.00 23.61
C HIS A 275 -22.23 21.37 24.05
N GLU A 276 -21.05 21.51 24.59
CA GLU A 276 -20.56 22.86 25.02
C GLU A 276 -19.11 23.11 24.60
N ARG A 277 -18.88 23.36 23.31
CA ARG A 277 -17.67 24.09 22.87
C ARG A 277 -17.81 24.65 21.46
N LEU A 278 -18.41 25.76 21.31
CA LEU A 278 -18.19 26.59 20.11
C LEU A 278 -18.66 28.01 20.45
N ILE A 279 -17.74 28.88 20.70
CA ILE A 279 -17.79 30.32 20.41
C ILE A 279 -16.46 30.91 20.91
N HIS A 280 -15.66 31.39 20.02
CA HIS A 280 -14.70 32.49 20.01
C HIS A 280 -13.41 32.16 19.26
N ALA A 281 -13.22 32.72 18.13
CA ALA A 281 -11.90 32.92 17.52
C ALA A 281 -11.92 34.07 16.54
N GLU A 282 -11.03 34.99 16.78
CA GLU A 282 -10.94 36.32 16.17
C GLU A 282 -10.42 36.27 14.69
N THR A 283 -10.67 37.41 13.99
CA THR A 283 -10.58 37.58 12.52
C THR A 283 -9.24 37.21 11.89
N GLU A 284 -8.11 37.33 12.58
CA GLU A 284 -6.79 37.00 12.05
C GLU A 284 -6.51 35.48 11.94
N GLN A 285 -7.03 34.70 12.84
CA GLN A 285 -6.96 33.24 12.77
C GLN A 285 -7.78 32.68 11.61
N GLN A 286 -8.86 33.34 11.21
CA GLN A 286 -9.70 32.90 10.12
C GLN A 286 -9.00 33.01 8.74
N ASP A 287 -8.15 34.01 8.52
CA ASP A 287 -7.40 34.15 7.27
C ASP A 287 -6.31 33.08 7.16
N LEU A 288 -5.56 32.86 8.26
CA LEU A 288 -4.55 31.82 8.33
C LEU A 288 -5.16 30.42 8.13
N THR A 289 -6.32 30.17 8.74
CA THR A 289 -7.09 28.94 8.54
C THR A 289 -7.39 28.69 7.05
N ARG A 290 -7.88 29.71 6.35
CA ARG A 290 -8.19 29.60 4.91
C ARG A 290 -6.95 29.37 4.05
N LEU A 291 -5.84 30.04 4.35
CA LEU A 291 -4.59 29.87 3.64
C LEU A 291 -4.00 28.46 3.86
N LEU A 292 -4.10 27.96 5.10
CA LEU A 292 -3.68 26.60 5.41
C LEU A 292 -4.53 25.57 4.66
N CYS A 293 -5.87 25.76 4.59
CA CYS A 293 -6.74 24.91 3.78
C CYS A 293 -6.40 24.94 2.28
N VAL A 294 -5.99 26.09 1.74
CA VAL A 294 -5.53 26.19 0.34
C VAL A 294 -4.26 25.36 0.15
N ALA A 295 -3.30 25.47 1.09
CA ALA A 295 -2.07 24.69 1.05
C ALA A 295 -2.34 23.18 1.15
N GLU A 296 -3.24 22.78 2.03
CA GLU A 296 -3.71 21.41 2.19
C GLU A 296 -4.31 20.86 0.90
N ILE A 297 -5.27 21.56 0.29
CA ILE A 297 -5.93 21.13 -0.95
C ILE A 297 -4.91 20.98 -2.09
N LEU A 298 -4.02 21.96 -2.27
CA LEU A 298 -3.00 21.90 -3.32
C LEU A 298 -2.02 20.76 -3.08
N GLY A 299 -1.57 20.60 -1.82
CA GLY A 299 -0.69 19.51 -1.42
C GLY A 299 -1.32 18.15 -1.67
N ALA A 300 -2.54 17.93 -1.20
CA ALA A 300 -3.28 16.67 -1.37
C ALA A 300 -3.47 16.28 -2.85
N GLN A 301 -3.69 17.27 -3.72
CA GLN A 301 -3.82 17.05 -5.16
C GLN A 301 -2.47 16.94 -5.89
N GLY A 302 -1.35 17.19 -5.21
CA GLY A 302 -0.01 17.22 -5.82
C GLY A 302 0.14 18.33 -6.85
N LEU A 303 -0.58 19.45 -6.67
CA LEU A 303 -0.52 20.61 -7.57
C LEU A 303 0.60 21.55 -7.16
N ALA A 304 1.30 22.11 -8.14
CA ALA A 304 2.29 23.15 -7.90
C ALA A 304 1.63 24.38 -7.25
N PHE A 305 2.28 24.93 -6.23
CA PHE A 305 1.82 26.15 -5.54
C PHE A 305 2.12 27.38 -6.37
N LEU A 306 3.35 27.49 -6.88
CA LEU A 306 3.85 28.62 -7.68
C LEU A 306 4.34 28.18 -9.06
N GLU A 307 4.31 29.08 -10.03
CA GLU A 307 5.09 29.04 -11.27
C GLU A 307 6.28 30.00 -11.15
N GLU A 308 7.42 29.71 -11.81
CA GLU A 308 8.74 30.35 -11.63
C GLU A 308 8.79 31.90 -11.74
N LYS A 309 7.69 32.56 -12.07
CA LYS A 309 7.61 34.05 -12.28
C LYS A 309 6.38 34.70 -11.67
N ASP A 310 5.81 34.08 -10.63
CA ASP A 310 4.54 34.55 -10.09
C ASP A 310 4.70 35.85 -9.28
N VAL A 311 4.07 36.92 -9.80
CA VAL A 311 3.79 38.12 -9.04
C VAL A 311 2.39 37.98 -8.45
N PRO A 312 2.18 38.25 -7.14
CA PRO A 312 0.87 38.17 -6.55
C PRO A 312 -0.19 38.92 -7.34
N PHE A 313 -1.29 38.22 -7.69
CA PHE A 313 -2.46 38.82 -8.34
C PHE A 313 -2.27 39.38 -9.77
N GLU A 314 -1.21 38.98 -10.49
CA GLU A 314 -1.15 39.16 -11.94
C GLU A 314 -1.91 38.03 -12.67
N HIS A 315 -2.29 38.29 -13.96
CA HIS A 315 -3.14 37.37 -14.75
C HIS A 315 -2.61 35.92 -14.88
N ASN A 316 -1.36 35.66 -14.52
CA ASN A 316 -0.70 34.32 -14.54
C ASN A 316 -0.24 33.87 -13.16
N GLY A 317 -0.84 34.32 -12.07
CA GLY A 317 -0.54 33.82 -10.73
C GLY A 317 -0.76 32.31 -10.60
N GLY A 318 0.13 31.62 -9.87
CA GLY A 318 0.07 30.18 -9.63
C GLY A 318 -1.24 29.69 -8.99
N ASN A 319 -1.37 28.41 -8.84
CA ASN A 319 -2.59 27.81 -8.33
C ASN A 319 -2.98 28.31 -6.93
N PHE A 320 -1.98 28.60 -6.09
CA PHE A 320 -2.23 29.12 -4.74
C PHE A 320 -2.97 30.46 -4.79
N PHE A 321 -2.47 31.41 -5.55
CA PHE A 321 -3.12 32.71 -5.69
C PHE A 321 -4.50 32.66 -6.30
N LYS A 322 -4.67 31.81 -7.34
CA LYS A 322 -5.98 31.62 -7.98
C LYS A 322 -7.03 31.08 -7.02
N LEU A 323 -6.67 30.13 -6.14
CA LEU A 323 -7.58 29.62 -5.11
C LEU A 323 -7.89 30.68 -4.05
N VAL A 324 -6.89 31.41 -3.57
CA VAL A 324 -7.09 32.53 -2.64
C VAL A 324 -8.03 33.59 -3.23
N GLU A 325 -7.88 33.98 -4.49
CA GLU A 325 -8.79 34.88 -5.17
C GLU A 325 -10.22 34.34 -5.29
N GLN A 326 -10.39 33.05 -5.53
CA GLN A 326 -11.74 32.45 -5.56
C GLN A 326 -12.39 32.45 -4.16
N ILE A 327 -11.64 32.14 -3.12
CA ILE A 327 -12.12 32.21 -1.73
C ILE A 327 -12.48 33.67 -1.36
N ALA A 328 -11.67 34.65 -1.79
CA ALA A 328 -11.93 36.07 -1.55
C ALA A 328 -13.25 36.54 -2.16
N LYS A 329 -13.72 35.94 -3.27
CA LYS A 329 -15.02 36.25 -3.86
C LYS A 329 -16.22 35.78 -3.01
N LEU A 330 -15.97 34.79 -2.13
CA LEU A 330 -17.02 34.14 -1.33
C LEU A 330 -16.96 34.55 0.14
N ALA A 331 -15.80 34.96 0.65
CA ALA A 331 -15.54 35.24 2.05
C ALA A 331 -15.06 36.68 2.22
N GLY A 332 -15.86 37.52 2.86
CA GLY A 332 -15.58 38.94 3.05
C GLY A 332 -14.26 39.23 3.79
N VAL A 333 -13.88 38.42 4.76
CA VAL A 333 -12.60 38.54 5.47
C VAL A 333 -11.42 38.34 4.55
N MET A 334 -11.44 37.30 3.72
CA MET A 334 -10.38 37.05 2.73
C MET A 334 -10.39 38.12 1.60
N ALA A 335 -11.55 38.64 1.21
CA ALA A 335 -11.66 39.74 0.28
C ALA A 335 -10.94 41.00 0.81
N GLU A 336 -11.11 41.31 2.09
CA GLU A 336 -10.43 42.40 2.76
C GLU A 336 -8.91 42.17 2.90
N HIS A 337 -8.51 40.92 3.20
CA HIS A 337 -7.10 40.55 3.22
C HIS A 337 -6.43 40.74 1.83
N VAL A 338 -7.03 40.25 0.76
CA VAL A 338 -6.58 40.45 -0.62
C VAL A 338 -6.59 41.95 -0.99
N ARG A 339 -7.62 42.73 -0.60
CA ARG A 339 -7.67 44.15 -0.79
C ARG A 339 -6.50 44.87 -0.14
N ARG A 340 -6.18 44.58 1.12
CA ARG A 340 -5.05 45.18 1.87
C ARG A 340 -3.70 44.85 1.22
N ILE A 341 -3.53 43.66 0.66
CA ILE A 341 -2.32 43.28 -0.07
C ILE A 341 -2.21 44.08 -1.35
N ASN A 342 -3.28 44.19 -2.14
CA ASN A 342 -3.31 44.92 -3.40
C ASN A 342 -3.11 46.42 -3.18
N SER A 343 -3.61 46.98 -2.09
CA SER A 343 -3.43 48.38 -1.71
C SER A 343 -2.06 48.66 -1.04
N LYS A 344 -1.21 47.65 -0.87
CA LYS A 344 0.09 47.72 -0.17
C LYS A 344 -0.01 48.26 1.26
N GLU A 345 -1.13 48.06 1.90
CA GLU A 345 -1.36 48.45 3.30
C GLU A 345 -0.64 47.50 4.27
N THR A 346 -0.34 46.27 3.83
CA THR A 346 0.40 45.27 4.61
C THR A 346 1.70 44.91 3.86
N HIS A 347 2.83 45.02 4.56
CA HIS A 347 4.14 44.58 4.03
C HIS A 347 4.43 43.12 4.33
N VAL A 348 3.73 42.51 5.26
CA VAL A 348 3.84 41.09 5.61
C VAL A 348 2.54 40.41 5.17
N HIS A 349 2.58 39.78 4.00
CA HIS A 349 1.49 38.96 3.52
C HIS A 349 1.93 37.50 3.50
N CYS A 350 1.06 36.61 4.03
CA CYS A 350 1.30 35.17 4.07
C CYS A 350 1.20 34.48 2.69
N LEU A 351 1.47 35.21 1.59
CA LEU A 351 1.30 34.71 0.24
C LEU A 351 2.59 34.52 -0.54
N ASN A 352 3.75 34.95 0.01
CA ASN A 352 5.02 34.79 -0.69
C ASN A 352 5.49 33.32 -0.71
N GLU A 353 6.38 32.99 -1.66
CA GLU A 353 6.94 31.65 -1.83
C GLU A 353 7.52 31.08 -0.53
N SER A 354 8.24 31.90 0.25
CA SER A 354 8.83 31.46 1.53
C SER A 354 7.77 31.00 2.53
N VAL A 355 6.61 31.65 2.60
CA VAL A 355 5.52 31.25 3.52
C VAL A 355 4.79 30.02 2.97
N GLN A 356 4.59 29.94 1.64
CA GLN A 356 4.00 28.73 1.03
C GLN A 356 4.88 27.51 1.31
N ASN A 357 6.20 27.62 1.16
CA ASN A 357 7.13 26.56 1.51
C ASN A 357 7.10 26.23 3.01
N LYS A 358 6.90 27.25 3.88
CA LYS A 358 6.70 26.99 5.32
C LYS A 358 5.40 26.26 5.60
N PHE A 359 4.30 26.52 4.89
CA PHE A 359 3.07 25.72 5.02
C PHE A 359 3.33 24.26 4.65
N VAL A 360 3.99 24.00 3.54
CA VAL A 360 4.32 22.63 3.11
C VAL A 360 5.21 21.95 4.14
N SER A 361 6.29 22.60 4.60
CA SER A 361 7.20 22.04 5.60
C SER A 361 6.49 21.77 6.93
N PHE A 362 5.67 22.70 7.40
CA PHE A 362 4.93 22.57 8.66
C PHE A 362 3.93 21.41 8.60
N LEU A 363 3.06 21.39 7.58
CA LEU A 363 2.04 20.35 7.44
C LEU A 363 2.68 18.97 7.25
N SER A 364 3.73 18.86 6.43
CA SER A 364 4.44 17.60 6.24
C SER A 364 5.14 17.12 7.51
N ALA A 365 5.74 18.03 8.29
CA ALA A 365 6.34 17.69 9.58
C ALA A 365 5.29 17.16 10.57
N LYS A 366 4.09 17.77 10.62
CA LYS A 366 2.99 17.30 11.49
C LYS A 366 2.52 15.90 11.11
N ILE A 367 2.38 15.61 9.83
CA ILE A 367 2.07 14.26 9.34
C ILE A 367 3.18 13.27 9.76
N GLN A 368 4.45 13.63 9.55
CA GLN A 368 5.58 12.78 9.93
C GLN A 368 5.64 12.53 11.43
N ASP A 369 5.45 13.57 12.25
CA ASP A 369 5.38 13.45 13.72
C ASP A 369 4.26 12.47 14.15
N ASN A 370 3.09 12.57 13.52
CA ASN A 370 1.98 11.66 13.77
C ASN A 370 2.34 10.20 13.40
N ILE A 371 2.95 10.00 12.23
CA ILE A 371 3.40 8.66 11.80
C ILE A 371 4.43 8.10 12.77
N LEU A 372 5.43 8.90 13.16
CA LEU A 372 6.50 8.49 14.09
C LEU A 372 5.94 8.17 15.48
N GLN A 373 4.97 8.95 15.96
CA GLN A 373 4.28 8.67 17.24
C GLN A 373 3.53 7.34 17.18
N GLN A 374 2.78 7.08 16.10
CA GLN A 374 2.08 5.82 15.89
C GLN A 374 3.07 4.64 15.78
N LEU A 375 4.18 4.84 15.07
CA LEU A 375 5.25 3.84 14.92
C LEU A 375 5.88 3.48 16.26
N CYS A 376 6.16 4.48 17.09
CA CYS A 376 6.71 4.29 18.44
C CYS A 376 5.75 3.47 19.33
N GLN A 377 4.46 3.75 19.26
CA GLN A 377 3.41 3.00 19.97
C GLN A 377 3.29 1.56 19.45
N ALA A 378 3.47 1.37 18.14
CA ALA A 378 3.44 0.06 17.50
C ALA A 378 4.62 -0.84 17.91
N LYS A 379 5.77 -0.29 18.32
CA LYS A 379 7.04 -0.96 18.64
C LYS A 379 7.63 -1.72 17.44
N TYR A 380 6.91 -2.67 16.85
CA TYR A 380 7.37 -3.47 15.71
C TYR A 380 6.97 -2.83 14.40
N TYR A 381 7.93 -2.78 13.48
CA TYR A 381 7.72 -2.22 12.16
C TYR A 381 8.51 -2.96 11.09
N SER A 382 8.13 -2.76 9.85
CA SER A 382 8.89 -3.15 8.67
C SER A 382 9.14 -1.95 7.78
N ILE A 383 10.26 -1.97 7.06
CA ILE A 383 10.56 -0.98 6.02
C ILE A 383 10.19 -1.54 4.65
N ILE A 384 9.78 -0.63 3.77
CA ILE A 384 9.53 -0.90 2.36
C ILE A 384 10.28 0.17 1.57
N LEU A 385 11.24 -0.25 0.74
CA LEU A 385 12.09 0.63 -0.05
C LEU A 385 11.94 0.31 -1.53
N ASP A 386 12.00 1.35 -2.36
CA ASP A 386 12.05 1.24 -3.81
C ASP A 386 12.82 2.42 -4.38
N CYS A 387 13.47 2.27 -5.52
CA CYS A 387 14.28 3.31 -6.14
C CYS A 387 13.84 3.57 -7.58
N THR A 388 13.76 4.84 -7.97
CA THR A 388 13.49 5.23 -9.35
C THR A 388 14.14 6.58 -9.66
N PRO A 389 14.67 6.77 -10.89
CA PRO A 389 15.11 8.09 -11.31
C PRO A 389 13.92 9.02 -11.52
N ASP A 390 14.04 10.23 -11.04
CA ASP A 390 13.08 11.32 -11.25
C ASP A 390 13.27 12.03 -12.60
N ALA A 391 12.48 13.07 -12.87
CA ALA A 391 12.57 13.85 -14.10
C ALA A 391 13.91 14.60 -14.27
N SER A 392 14.65 14.84 -13.19
CA SER A 392 15.99 15.45 -13.21
C SER A 392 17.13 14.42 -13.29
N HIS A 393 16.81 13.14 -13.49
CA HIS A 393 17.75 12.01 -13.48
C HIS A 393 18.47 11.80 -12.16
N THR A 394 17.90 12.28 -11.05
CA THR A 394 18.33 11.95 -9.70
C THR A 394 17.60 10.70 -9.26
N GLU A 395 18.32 9.70 -8.76
CA GLU A 395 17.69 8.50 -8.23
C GLU A 395 17.10 8.81 -6.86
N GLN A 396 15.79 8.53 -6.72
CA GLN A 396 15.02 8.76 -5.50
C GLN A 396 14.67 7.44 -4.86
N MET A 397 15.07 7.24 -3.61
CA MET A 397 14.66 6.12 -2.78
C MET A 397 13.43 6.52 -1.98
N THR A 398 12.34 5.79 -2.16
CA THR A 398 11.16 5.89 -1.29
C THR A 398 11.41 5.16 0.01
N LEU A 399 11.17 5.82 1.13
CA LEU A 399 11.18 5.21 2.46
C LEU A 399 9.74 5.12 2.98
N MET A 400 9.24 3.91 3.20
CA MET A 400 7.95 3.64 3.79
C MET A 400 8.07 2.71 4.99
N VAL A 401 7.14 2.85 5.92
CA VAL A 401 7.05 1.99 7.11
C VAL A 401 5.69 1.28 7.14
N ARG A 402 5.72 0.01 7.55
CA ARG A 402 4.52 -0.80 7.79
C ARG A 402 4.49 -1.22 9.25
N PHE A 403 3.36 -1.01 9.92
CA PHE A 403 3.16 -1.38 11.32
C PHE A 403 1.69 -1.62 11.64
N ILE A 404 1.42 -2.08 12.85
CA ILE A 404 0.08 -2.32 13.37
C ILE A 404 -0.36 -1.13 14.23
N LYS A 405 -1.41 -0.41 13.79
CA LYS A 405 -2.07 0.64 14.58
C LYS A 405 -3.20 0.04 15.40
N ILE A 406 -3.24 0.37 16.68
CA ILE A 406 -4.31 -0.03 17.60
C ILE A 406 -5.00 1.25 18.06
N GLU A 407 -6.20 1.52 17.57
CA GLU A 407 -6.95 2.74 17.83
C GLU A 407 -7.72 2.70 19.18
N GLY A 408 -8.21 3.86 19.62
CA GLY A 408 -8.85 4.03 20.93
C GLY A 408 -10.06 3.13 21.21
N LYS A 409 -10.74 2.61 20.18
CA LYS A 409 -11.76 1.57 20.27
C LYS A 409 -11.17 0.15 20.27
N LYS A 410 -9.85 0.03 20.37
CA LYS A 410 -9.09 -1.23 20.30
C LYS A 410 -9.27 -1.95 18.98
N GLU A 411 -9.49 -1.20 17.92
CA GLU A 411 -9.53 -1.68 16.55
C GLU A 411 -8.10 -1.80 16.01
N VAL A 412 -7.83 -2.94 15.37
CA VAL A 412 -6.51 -3.28 14.83
C VAL A 412 -6.52 -3.01 13.34
N SER A 413 -5.59 -2.20 12.88
CA SER A 413 -5.40 -1.91 11.45
C SER A 413 -3.93 -2.03 11.05
N ILE A 414 -3.68 -2.60 9.87
CA ILE A 414 -2.36 -2.63 9.25
C ILE A 414 -2.21 -1.31 8.50
N LYS A 415 -1.16 -0.56 8.79
CA LYS A 415 -0.87 0.72 8.15
C LYS A 415 0.46 0.66 7.40
N GLU A 416 0.50 1.30 6.25
CA GLU A 416 1.71 1.59 5.49
C GLU A 416 1.75 3.09 5.26
N HIS A 417 2.79 3.76 5.72
CA HIS A 417 2.95 5.19 5.65
C HIS A 417 4.24 5.59 4.96
N PHE A 418 4.17 6.67 4.22
CA PHE A 418 5.29 7.28 3.52
C PHE A 418 6.05 8.22 4.47
N LEU A 419 7.37 8.03 4.58
CA LEU A 419 8.25 8.88 5.38
C LEU A 419 9.03 9.91 4.56
N GLY A 420 9.19 9.68 3.25
CA GLY A 420 9.87 10.63 2.39
C GLY A 420 10.54 10.00 1.18
N PHE A 421 11.00 10.87 0.28
CA PHE A 421 11.98 10.53 -0.74
C PHE A 421 13.37 10.91 -0.23
N VAL A 422 14.33 10.05 -0.50
CA VAL A 422 15.74 10.25 -0.14
C VAL A 422 16.56 10.18 -1.42
N PRO A 423 17.30 11.26 -1.79
CA PRO A 423 18.11 11.25 -3.00
C PRO A 423 19.31 10.30 -2.83
N VAL A 424 19.53 9.46 -3.84
CA VAL A 424 20.62 8.49 -3.87
C VAL A 424 21.66 8.96 -4.90
N THR A 425 22.81 9.37 -4.44
CA THR A 425 23.91 9.81 -5.31
C THR A 425 24.77 8.67 -5.82
N HIS A 426 24.90 7.62 -5.02
CA HIS A 426 25.61 6.39 -5.35
C HIS A 426 24.77 5.19 -4.98
N SER A 427 24.56 4.30 -5.94
CA SER A 427 23.71 3.10 -5.78
C SER A 427 24.49 1.85 -5.40
N SER A 428 25.62 1.99 -4.67
CA SER A 428 26.31 0.82 -4.13
C SER A 428 25.53 0.25 -2.93
N ASP A 429 25.74 -1.03 -2.65
CA ASP A 429 25.11 -1.74 -1.53
C ASP A 429 25.47 -1.09 -0.17
N GLU A 430 26.67 -0.55 -0.08
CA GLU A 430 27.19 0.15 1.10
C GLU A 430 26.51 1.49 1.30
N ASP A 431 26.49 2.31 0.25
CA ASP A 431 25.90 3.66 0.30
C ASP A 431 24.40 3.60 0.64
N LEU A 432 23.66 2.67 0.02
CA LEU A 432 22.24 2.48 0.33
C LEU A 432 22.00 2.07 1.79
N THR A 433 22.89 1.23 2.35
CA THR A 433 22.78 0.83 3.76
C THR A 433 23.04 2.02 4.68
N GLU A 434 24.10 2.79 4.40
CA GLU A 434 24.47 3.95 5.21
C GLU A 434 23.38 5.03 5.17
N ILE A 435 22.85 5.35 3.99
CA ILE A 435 21.75 6.29 3.81
C ILE A 435 20.54 5.83 4.64
N LEU A 436 20.15 4.56 4.55
CA LEU A 436 19.02 4.03 5.30
C LEU A 436 19.23 4.14 6.82
N LEU A 437 20.41 3.78 7.32
CA LEU A 437 20.71 3.84 8.74
C LEU A 437 20.72 5.29 9.25
N GLN A 438 21.27 6.22 8.49
CA GLN A 438 21.26 7.66 8.79
C GLN A 438 19.83 8.20 8.84
N GLU A 439 18.97 7.82 7.89
CA GLU A 439 17.57 8.23 7.86
C GLU A 439 16.76 7.68 9.04
N LEU A 440 16.99 6.43 9.43
CA LEU A 440 16.34 5.84 10.60
C LEU A 440 16.79 6.53 11.90
N GLU A 441 18.09 6.81 12.03
CA GLU A 441 18.65 7.51 13.19
C GLU A 441 18.14 8.95 13.29
N ALA A 442 18.16 9.70 12.17
CA ALA A 442 17.67 11.08 12.12
C ALA A 442 16.19 11.20 12.52
N ARG A 443 15.38 10.18 12.24
CA ARG A 443 13.96 10.13 12.63
C ARG A 443 13.71 9.47 13.99
N GLY A 444 14.75 9.04 14.70
CA GLY A 444 14.66 8.36 15.99
C GLY A 444 13.98 6.99 15.91
N ILE A 445 14.04 6.29 14.77
CA ILE A 445 13.43 4.98 14.55
C ILE A 445 14.45 3.89 14.91
N PRO A 446 14.22 3.10 15.98
CA PRO A 446 15.21 2.14 16.45
C PRO A 446 15.28 0.91 15.52
N LEU A 447 16.46 0.64 14.93
CA LEU A 447 16.70 -0.52 14.06
C LEU A 447 16.35 -1.85 14.75
N LYS A 448 16.58 -1.97 16.06
CA LYS A 448 16.27 -3.18 16.86
C LYS A 448 14.79 -3.55 16.86
N SER A 449 13.91 -2.60 16.59
CA SER A 449 12.46 -2.81 16.51
C SER A 449 11.96 -3.23 15.13
N MET A 450 12.83 -3.20 14.12
CA MET A 450 12.51 -3.66 12.77
C MET A 450 12.31 -5.18 12.75
N ARG A 451 11.23 -5.65 12.14
CA ARG A 451 10.94 -7.08 11.98
C ARG A 451 10.78 -7.51 10.54
N GLY A 452 10.71 -6.59 9.61
CA GLY A 452 10.67 -6.90 8.20
C GLY A 452 11.33 -5.83 7.34
N GLN A 453 11.80 -6.25 6.18
CA GLN A 453 12.39 -5.42 5.15
C GLN A 453 11.95 -5.92 3.78
N ALA A 454 11.43 -5.03 2.94
CA ALA A 454 11.02 -5.34 1.58
C ALA A 454 11.63 -4.36 0.58
N TYR A 455 12.25 -4.90 -0.44
CA TYR A 455 12.83 -4.16 -1.54
C TYR A 455 12.56 -4.86 -2.86
N ASP A 456 12.89 -4.20 -3.96
CA ASP A 456 12.93 -4.83 -5.25
C ASP A 456 14.04 -5.91 -5.31
N CYS A 457 14.03 -6.69 -6.39
CA CYS A 457 15.04 -7.73 -6.60
C CYS A 457 16.29 -7.22 -7.33
N GLY A 458 16.56 -5.92 -7.29
CA GLY A 458 17.77 -5.32 -7.85
C GLY A 458 19.04 -5.92 -7.23
N SER A 459 20.15 -5.97 -7.98
CA SER A 459 21.40 -6.60 -7.52
C SER A 459 21.95 -5.95 -6.27
N ALA A 460 21.86 -4.61 -6.18
CA ALA A 460 22.31 -3.82 -5.04
C ALA A 460 21.48 -4.05 -3.78
N MET A 461 20.22 -4.42 -3.94
CA MET A 461 19.32 -4.66 -2.80
C MET A 461 19.31 -6.11 -2.33
N LYS A 462 19.42 -7.09 -3.26
CA LYS A 462 19.26 -8.53 -2.99
C LYS A 462 20.57 -9.29 -2.81
N GLY A 463 21.73 -8.70 -3.00
CA GLY A 463 23.01 -9.42 -2.94
C GLY A 463 23.09 -10.38 -1.76
N LYS A 464 23.15 -11.71 -2.01
CA LYS A 464 23.12 -12.76 -0.97
C LYS A 464 24.26 -12.65 0.04
N HIS A 465 25.36 -12.02 -0.36
CA HIS A 465 26.56 -11.93 0.45
C HIS A 465 26.92 -10.52 0.89
N VAL A 466 26.51 -9.49 0.15
CA VAL A 466 26.95 -8.10 0.37
C VAL A 466 25.81 -7.07 0.26
N GLY A 467 24.66 -7.41 -0.31
CA GLY A 467 23.53 -6.51 -0.54
C GLY A 467 22.95 -5.91 0.75
N LEU A 468 22.19 -4.81 0.62
CA LEU A 468 21.48 -4.13 1.71
C LEU A 468 20.76 -5.12 2.64
N GLN A 469 20.05 -6.10 2.06
CA GLN A 469 19.37 -7.17 2.81
C GLN A 469 20.28 -7.85 3.83
N ARG A 470 21.47 -8.26 3.40
CA ARG A 470 22.39 -9.01 4.26
C ARG A 470 22.97 -8.13 5.35
N ARG A 471 23.36 -6.91 5.02
CA ARG A 471 23.90 -5.94 5.97
C ARG A 471 22.90 -5.60 7.10
N ILE A 472 21.64 -5.43 6.76
CA ILE A 472 20.57 -5.22 7.77
C ILE A 472 20.37 -6.47 8.64
N LEU A 473 20.39 -7.68 8.05
CA LEU A 473 20.28 -8.93 8.81
C LEU A 473 21.48 -9.18 9.74
N ASP A 474 22.68 -8.73 9.37
CA ASP A 474 23.87 -8.81 10.22
C ASP A 474 23.77 -7.87 11.44
N LEU A 475 23.04 -6.75 11.30
CA LEU A 475 22.79 -5.79 12.38
C LEU A 475 21.54 -6.14 13.21
N ASN A 476 20.55 -6.75 12.61
CA ASN A 476 19.32 -7.19 13.26
C ASN A 476 18.81 -8.48 12.59
N PRO A 477 19.16 -9.66 13.10
CA PRO A 477 18.77 -10.94 12.50
C PRO A 477 17.26 -11.20 12.51
N ARG A 478 16.50 -10.44 13.30
CA ARG A 478 15.03 -10.52 13.39
C ARG A 478 14.30 -9.73 12.29
N ALA A 479 15.01 -8.98 11.46
CA ALA A 479 14.44 -8.20 10.36
C ALA A 479 14.29 -9.05 9.09
N PHE A 480 13.23 -9.84 8.98
CA PHE A 480 13.00 -10.76 7.85
C PHE A 480 12.96 -10.03 6.52
N TYR A 481 13.77 -10.47 5.55
CA TYR A 481 13.65 -10.00 4.20
C TYR A 481 12.52 -10.70 3.46
N VAL A 482 11.55 -9.93 2.98
CA VAL A 482 10.43 -10.43 2.17
C VAL A 482 10.51 -9.79 0.79
N PRO A 483 10.84 -10.56 -0.26
CA PRO A 483 10.89 -10.01 -1.62
C PRO A 483 9.52 -9.55 -2.08
N CYS A 484 9.46 -8.44 -2.82
CA CYS A 484 8.20 -7.96 -3.39
C CYS A 484 7.55 -9.01 -4.30
N GLY A 485 6.32 -9.40 -3.98
CA GLY A 485 5.60 -10.41 -4.74
C GLY A 485 5.33 -9.99 -6.18
N ASN A 486 4.90 -8.75 -6.41
CA ASN A 486 4.62 -8.21 -7.75
C ASN A 486 5.88 -8.10 -8.61
N HIS A 487 6.95 -7.54 -8.02
CA HIS A 487 8.23 -7.43 -8.73
C HIS A 487 8.80 -8.80 -9.09
N SER A 488 8.72 -9.75 -8.16
CA SER A 488 9.14 -11.14 -8.38
C SER A 488 8.36 -11.81 -9.53
N LEU A 489 7.04 -11.58 -9.64
CA LEU A 489 6.21 -12.05 -10.74
C LEU A 489 6.58 -11.36 -12.06
N ASN A 490 6.90 -10.06 -12.03
CA ASN A 490 7.33 -9.33 -13.24
C ASN A 490 8.65 -9.88 -13.80
N LEU A 491 9.64 -10.07 -12.94
CA LEU A 491 10.92 -10.66 -13.34
C LEU A 491 10.77 -12.09 -13.85
N LEU A 492 9.92 -12.89 -13.19
CA LEU A 492 9.59 -14.24 -13.66
C LEU A 492 9.06 -14.24 -15.09
N LEU A 493 8.13 -13.34 -15.41
CA LEU A 493 7.57 -13.23 -16.74
C LEU A 493 8.60 -12.78 -17.77
N ASN A 494 9.46 -11.82 -17.42
CA ASN A 494 10.55 -11.39 -18.31
C ASN A 494 11.51 -12.53 -18.63
N ASP A 495 11.92 -13.30 -17.63
CA ASP A 495 12.82 -14.43 -17.81
C ASP A 495 12.14 -15.56 -18.61
N ALA A 496 10.84 -15.80 -18.38
CA ALA A 496 10.07 -16.76 -19.14
C ALA A 496 9.94 -16.36 -20.63
N VAL A 497 9.77 -15.07 -20.94
CA VAL A 497 9.79 -14.56 -22.33
C VAL A 497 11.16 -14.74 -22.96
N LEU A 498 12.24 -14.56 -22.22
CA LEU A 498 13.60 -14.70 -22.71
C LEU A 498 14.08 -16.16 -22.75
N SER A 499 13.31 -17.11 -22.23
CA SER A 499 13.68 -18.53 -22.15
C SER A 499 13.85 -19.21 -23.50
N CYS A 500 13.16 -18.73 -24.55
CA CYS A 500 13.31 -19.23 -25.91
C CYS A 500 13.04 -18.13 -26.95
N SER A 501 13.62 -18.30 -28.14
CA SER A 501 13.48 -17.35 -29.24
C SER A 501 12.02 -17.17 -29.70
N ILE A 502 11.26 -18.27 -29.75
CA ILE A 502 9.84 -18.26 -30.18
C ILE A 502 9.00 -17.34 -29.29
N ALA A 503 9.23 -17.36 -27.95
CA ALA A 503 8.56 -16.46 -27.00
C ALA A 503 8.94 -15.00 -27.25
N ALA A 504 10.24 -14.73 -27.42
CA ALA A 504 10.73 -13.38 -27.70
C ALA A 504 10.19 -12.82 -29.03
N ASP A 505 10.17 -13.65 -30.10
CA ASP A 505 9.67 -13.27 -31.40
C ASP A 505 8.17 -12.95 -31.39
N CYS A 506 7.38 -13.64 -30.57
CA CYS A 506 5.95 -13.33 -30.40
C CYS A 506 5.76 -11.89 -29.89
N PHE A 507 6.43 -11.50 -28.82
CA PHE A 507 6.34 -10.13 -28.30
C PHE A 507 6.97 -9.09 -29.22
N ASN A 508 8.04 -9.43 -29.92
CA ASN A 508 8.62 -8.56 -30.95
C ASN A 508 7.61 -8.28 -32.06
N THR A 509 6.85 -9.29 -32.50
CA THR A 509 5.78 -9.11 -33.50
C THR A 509 4.70 -8.18 -33.01
N ILE A 510 4.21 -8.37 -31.79
CA ILE A 510 3.21 -7.49 -31.14
C ILE A 510 3.70 -6.03 -31.10
N GLN A 511 4.95 -5.80 -30.67
CA GLN A 511 5.55 -4.47 -30.63
C GLN A 511 5.72 -3.86 -32.01
N GLN A 512 6.06 -4.66 -33.02
CA GLN A 512 6.18 -4.19 -34.38
C GLN A 512 4.83 -3.77 -34.97
N ILE A 513 3.74 -4.47 -34.66
CA ILE A 513 2.38 -4.08 -35.06
C ILE A 513 2.02 -2.72 -34.45
N PHE A 514 2.24 -2.54 -33.13
CA PHE A 514 2.05 -1.24 -32.51
C PHE A 514 2.90 -0.14 -33.20
N SER A 515 4.20 -0.40 -33.38
CA SER A 515 5.11 0.58 -33.99
C SER A 515 4.73 0.89 -35.42
N PHE A 516 4.17 -0.05 -36.18
CA PHE A 516 3.72 0.15 -37.53
C PHE A 516 2.58 1.17 -37.60
N PHE A 517 1.58 1.04 -36.74
CA PHE A 517 0.42 1.92 -36.74
C PHE A 517 0.73 3.27 -36.05
N SER A 518 1.48 3.27 -34.96
CA SER A 518 1.77 4.48 -34.18
C SER A 518 2.73 5.48 -34.87
N ASN A 519 3.50 5.04 -35.88
CA ASN A 519 4.44 5.88 -36.59
C ASN A 519 3.78 6.87 -37.60
N SER A 520 2.47 6.76 -37.83
CA SER A 520 1.77 7.62 -38.77
C SER A 520 0.32 7.81 -38.35
N THR A 521 -0.14 9.08 -38.32
CA THR A 521 -1.56 9.39 -38.04
C THR A 521 -2.51 8.75 -39.04
N GLN A 522 -2.13 8.65 -40.31
CA GLN A 522 -2.93 7.98 -41.35
C GLN A 522 -3.09 6.49 -41.06
N LYS A 523 -1.99 5.79 -40.71
CA LYS A 523 -2.03 4.38 -40.33
C LYS A 523 -2.84 4.17 -39.06
N TRP A 524 -2.72 5.09 -38.11
CA TRP A 524 -3.51 5.04 -36.90
C TRP A 524 -5.02 5.22 -37.18
N CYS A 525 -5.39 6.08 -38.11
CA CYS A 525 -6.77 6.23 -38.56
C CYS A 525 -7.32 4.95 -39.19
N ILE A 526 -6.52 4.24 -40.01
CA ILE A 526 -6.91 2.93 -40.55
C ILE A 526 -7.17 1.94 -39.40
N LEU A 527 -6.26 1.86 -38.43
CA LEU A 527 -6.47 0.98 -37.28
C LEU A 527 -7.76 1.33 -36.50
N LEU A 528 -8.01 2.61 -36.24
CA LEU A 528 -9.22 3.05 -35.52
C LEU A 528 -10.51 2.79 -36.27
N LYS A 529 -10.46 2.77 -37.60
CA LYS A 529 -11.58 2.41 -38.47
C LYS A 529 -12.03 0.95 -38.24
N HIS A 530 -11.08 0.02 -38.09
CA HIS A 530 -11.32 -1.40 -37.87
C HIS A 530 -11.46 -1.74 -36.37
N VAL A 531 -10.66 -1.14 -35.50
CA VAL A 531 -10.60 -1.43 -34.06
C VAL A 531 -10.90 -0.16 -33.23
N PRO A 532 -12.15 0.28 -33.09
CA PRO A 532 -12.47 1.55 -32.46
C PRO A 532 -12.33 1.52 -30.92
N THR A 533 -12.47 0.37 -30.27
CA THR A 533 -12.61 0.27 -28.81
C THR A 533 -11.35 -0.23 -28.10
N LEU A 534 -10.64 -1.20 -28.66
CA LEU A 534 -9.48 -1.85 -28.02
C LEU A 534 -8.27 -1.79 -28.97
N THR A 535 -7.65 -0.63 -29.05
CA THR A 535 -6.50 -0.38 -29.95
C THR A 535 -5.22 -1.05 -29.45
N VAL A 536 -4.28 -1.28 -30.38
CA VAL A 536 -2.96 -1.80 -30.06
C VAL A 536 -2.19 -0.84 -29.15
N LYS A 537 -1.46 -1.39 -28.18
CA LYS A 537 -0.70 -0.64 -27.17
C LYS A 537 0.78 -1.06 -27.21
N PRO A 538 1.71 -0.16 -26.84
CA PRO A 538 3.09 -0.54 -26.63
C PRO A 538 3.22 -1.37 -25.37
N PHE A 539 4.24 -2.22 -25.30
CA PHE A 539 4.62 -2.83 -24.04
C PHE A 539 5.99 -2.34 -23.56
N CYS A 540 6.14 -2.33 -22.24
CA CYS A 540 7.39 -2.03 -21.57
C CYS A 540 7.95 -3.31 -20.95
N ASN A 541 9.27 -3.51 -21.05
CA ASN A 541 9.92 -4.69 -20.45
C ASN A 541 9.89 -4.68 -18.93
N THR A 542 9.73 -3.54 -18.30
CA THR A 542 9.71 -3.38 -16.84
C THR A 542 8.33 -3.58 -16.23
N ARG A 543 7.24 -3.62 -17.04
CA ARG A 543 5.86 -3.76 -16.55
C ARG A 543 5.09 -4.82 -17.32
N TRP A 544 4.78 -5.92 -16.66
CA TRP A 544 4.01 -7.03 -17.25
C TRP A 544 2.56 -6.63 -17.61
N GLU A 545 1.96 -5.65 -16.91
CA GLU A 545 0.63 -5.12 -17.27
C GLU A 545 0.60 -4.58 -18.69
N SER A 546 1.66 -3.90 -19.12
CA SER A 546 1.77 -3.42 -20.49
C SER A 546 1.82 -4.56 -21.52
N ARG A 547 2.37 -5.73 -21.13
CA ARG A 547 2.41 -6.91 -22.04
C ARG A 547 1.02 -7.51 -22.25
N ILE A 548 0.23 -7.67 -21.17
CA ILE A 548 -1.14 -8.18 -21.35
C ILE A 548 -1.99 -7.17 -22.11
N GLU A 549 -1.87 -5.87 -21.81
CA GLU A 549 -2.60 -4.82 -22.54
C GLU A 549 -2.25 -4.76 -24.04
N ALA A 550 -0.98 -5.00 -24.40
CA ALA A 550 -0.55 -5.06 -25.79
C ALA A 550 -1.08 -6.31 -26.52
N LEU A 551 -1.28 -7.39 -25.77
CA LEU A 551 -1.71 -8.69 -26.32
C LEU A 551 -3.24 -8.75 -26.49
N LEU A 552 -4.03 -8.10 -25.64
CA LEU A 552 -5.49 -8.15 -25.67
C LEU A 552 -6.12 -7.80 -27.03
N PRO A 553 -5.69 -6.73 -27.75
CA PRO A 553 -6.24 -6.41 -29.05
C PRO A 553 -6.08 -7.56 -30.07
N LEU A 554 -4.92 -8.21 -30.07
CA LEU A 554 -4.66 -9.34 -30.96
C LEU A 554 -5.42 -10.61 -30.53
N ARG A 555 -5.68 -10.81 -29.22
CA ARG A 555 -6.43 -11.97 -28.74
C ARG A 555 -7.92 -11.88 -29.11
N PHE A 556 -8.50 -10.69 -29.03
CA PHE A 556 -9.96 -10.50 -29.17
C PHE A 556 -10.38 -9.89 -30.51
N HIS A 557 -9.50 -9.12 -31.15
CA HIS A 557 -9.75 -8.38 -32.39
C HIS A 557 -8.71 -8.69 -33.47
N ILE A 558 -8.33 -9.98 -33.58
CA ILE A 558 -7.28 -10.38 -34.56
C ILE A 558 -7.71 -10.15 -35.99
N GLU A 559 -8.99 -10.41 -36.31
CA GLU A 559 -9.57 -10.20 -37.62
C GLU A 559 -9.50 -8.73 -38.03
N GLU A 560 -9.96 -7.85 -37.16
CA GLU A 560 -9.98 -6.41 -37.39
C GLU A 560 -8.55 -5.82 -37.49
N VAL A 561 -7.60 -6.33 -36.68
CA VAL A 561 -6.18 -5.92 -36.78
C VAL A 561 -5.57 -6.45 -38.08
N TYR A 562 -5.93 -7.66 -38.50
CA TYR A 562 -5.52 -8.23 -39.76
C TYR A 562 -6.02 -7.41 -40.96
N ASP A 563 -7.30 -7.05 -40.96
CA ASP A 563 -7.94 -6.23 -41.99
C ASP A 563 -7.33 -4.84 -42.05
N ALA A 564 -7.02 -4.21 -40.91
CA ALA A 564 -6.34 -2.92 -40.84
C ALA A 564 -4.92 -2.99 -41.47
N LEU A 565 -4.18 -4.09 -41.25
CA LEU A 565 -2.87 -4.32 -41.86
C LEU A 565 -3.00 -4.60 -43.37
N TYR A 566 -4.06 -5.32 -43.76
CA TYR A 566 -4.34 -5.65 -45.16
C TYR A 566 -4.72 -4.40 -45.97
N GLU A 567 -5.59 -3.53 -45.42
CA GLU A 567 -5.93 -2.22 -45.97
C GLU A 567 -4.68 -1.37 -46.13
N ALA A 568 -3.83 -1.32 -45.09
CA ALA A 568 -2.57 -0.59 -45.16
C ALA A 568 -1.56 -1.17 -46.14
N TYR A 569 -1.64 -2.47 -46.48
CA TYR A 569 -0.84 -3.12 -47.51
C TYR A 569 -1.35 -2.78 -48.91
N GLU A 570 -2.66 -2.82 -49.17
CA GLU A 570 -3.27 -2.57 -50.48
C GLU A 570 -3.34 -1.10 -50.85
N GLU A 571 -3.49 -0.19 -49.88
CA GLU A 571 -3.50 1.23 -50.17
C GLU A 571 -2.13 1.69 -50.67
N GLN A 572 -2.06 2.03 -51.95
CA GLN A 572 -0.87 2.53 -52.64
C GLN A 572 -0.45 3.95 -52.16
N ILE A 573 -1.06 4.48 -51.12
CA ILE A 573 -0.77 5.78 -50.51
C ILE A 573 0.55 5.75 -49.73
N PHE A 574 0.97 4.59 -49.28
CA PHE A 574 2.19 4.43 -48.47
C PHE A 574 3.38 4.07 -49.37
N ASP A 575 4.57 4.44 -48.88
CA ASP A 575 5.84 4.07 -49.53
C ASP A 575 6.05 2.55 -49.60
N GLY A 576 6.83 2.08 -50.56
CA GLY A 576 7.09 0.65 -50.76
C GLY A 576 7.69 -0.04 -49.52
N TYR A 577 8.35 0.71 -48.64
CA TYR A 577 8.85 0.21 -47.35
C TYR A 577 7.71 -0.12 -46.38
N SER A 578 6.74 0.77 -46.23
CA SER A 578 5.56 0.57 -45.36
C SER A 578 4.71 -0.61 -45.86
N SER A 579 4.49 -0.72 -47.17
CA SER A 579 3.76 -1.85 -47.76
C SER A 579 4.49 -3.19 -47.53
N SER A 580 5.81 -3.24 -47.75
CA SER A 580 6.62 -4.44 -47.46
C SER A 580 6.58 -4.82 -45.98
N ARG A 581 6.56 -3.86 -45.10
CA ARG A 581 6.46 -4.09 -43.64
C ARG A 581 5.10 -4.61 -43.24
N ALA A 582 4.01 -4.07 -43.78
CA ALA A 582 2.65 -4.57 -43.60
C ALA A 582 2.54 -6.05 -44.08
N ALA A 583 3.07 -6.37 -45.25
CA ALA A 583 3.10 -7.73 -45.77
C ALA A 583 3.87 -8.70 -44.85
N ALA A 584 5.00 -8.26 -44.29
CA ALA A 584 5.76 -9.06 -43.35
C ALA A 584 4.99 -9.32 -42.02
N LEU A 585 4.25 -8.33 -41.50
CA LEU A 585 3.43 -8.47 -40.33
C LEU A 585 2.21 -9.37 -40.59
N LEU A 586 1.55 -9.22 -41.72
CA LEU A 586 0.47 -10.12 -42.17
C LEU A 586 0.94 -11.58 -42.20
N LYS A 587 2.11 -11.84 -42.80
CA LYS A 587 2.69 -13.18 -42.82
C LYS A 587 2.97 -13.73 -41.41
N GLN A 588 3.37 -12.89 -40.47
CA GLN A 588 3.57 -13.30 -39.08
C GLN A 588 2.27 -13.63 -38.37
N LEU A 589 1.21 -12.84 -38.59
CA LEU A 589 -0.14 -13.13 -38.06
C LEU A 589 -0.74 -14.42 -38.64
N GLN A 590 -0.41 -14.74 -39.92
CA GLN A 590 -0.86 -15.95 -40.58
C GLN A 590 -0.14 -17.23 -40.12
N SER A 591 0.88 -17.12 -39.25
CA SER A 591 1.55 -18.29 -38.69
C SER A 591 0.73 -18.92 -37.58
N PHE A 592 0.31 -20.15 -37.71
CA PHE A 592 -0.43 -20.88 -36.67
C PHE A 592 0.40 -21.02 -35.40
N ARG A 593 1.72 -21.10 -35.51
CA ARG A 593 2.65 -21.06 -34.36
C ARG A 593 2.52 -19.75 -33.59
N PHE A 594 2.42 -18.61 -34.28
CA PHE A 594 2.20 -17.31 -33.62
C PHE A 594 0.87 -17.28 -32.85
N LEU A 595 -0.21 -17.79 -33.46
CA LEU A 595 -1.52 -17.86 -32.81
C LEU A 595 -1.50 -18.72 -31.54
N CYS A 596 -0.84 -19.88 -31.60
CA CYS A 596 -0.63 -20.72 -30.41
C CYS A 596 0.20 -20.00 -29.33
N CYS A 597 1.24 -19.25 -29.72
CA CYS A 597 2.01 -18.42 -28.78
C CYS A 597 1.15 -17.33 -28.16
N LEU A 598 0.34 -16.62 -28.93
CA LEU A 598 -0.57 -15.57 -28.50
C LEU A 598 -1.55 -16.08 -27.42
N VAL A 599 -2.18 -17.23 -27.68
CA VAL A 599 -3.10 -17.88 -26.73
C VAL A 599 -2.36 -18.31 -25.46
N THR A 600 -1.20 -18.96 -25.60
CA THR A 600 -0.38 -19.40 -24.45
C THR A 600 -0.05 -18.24 -23.53
N TRP A 601 0.44 -17.13 -24.09
CA TRP A 601 0.79 -15.94 -23.31
C TRP A 601 -0.43 -15.25 -22.74
N HIS A 602 -1.56 -15.24 -23.45
CA HIS A 602 -2.81 -14.70 -22.89
C HIS A 602 -3.20 -15.43 -21.62
N GLU A 603 -3.22 -16.78 -21.62
CA GLU A 603 -3.61 -17.57 -20.46
C GLU A 603 -2.66 -17.35 -19.27
N ILE A 604 -1.35 -17.35 -19.49
CA ILE A 604 -0.33 -17.12 -18.47
C ILE A 604 -0.48 -15.71 -17.88
N LEU A 605 -0.48 -14.70 -18.74
CA LEU A 605 -0.54 -13.30 -18.32
C LEU A 605 -1.87 -12.95 -17.64
N HIS A 606 -2.99 -13.49 -18.15
CA HIS A 606 -4.30 -13.28 -17.54
C HIS A 606 -4.37 -13.82 -16.12
N LYS A 607 -3.87 -15.05 -15.89
CA LYS A 607 -3.84 -15.65 -14.55
C LYS A 607 -2.95 -14.85 -13.61
N ILE A 608 -1.76 -14.47 -14.04
CA ILE A 608 -0.82 -13.69 -13.23
C ILE A 608 -1.38 -12.29 -12.96
N ASN A 609 -2.01 -11.62 -13.93
CA ASN A 609 -2.64 -10.31 -13.77
C ASN A 609 -3.73 -10.31 -12.70
N ARG A 610 -4.54 -11.36 -12.63
CA ARG A 610 -5.55 -11.47 -11.58
C ARG A 610 -4.94 -11.58 -10.19
N VAL A 611 -3.86 -12.35 -10.05
CA VAL A 611 -3.17 -12.52 -8.77
C VAL A 611 -2.43 -11.26 -8.36
N SER A 612 -1.70 -10.65 -9.28
CA SER A 612 -0.93 -9.43 -9.00
C SER A 612 -1.79 -8.21 -8.62
N LYS A 613 -3.05 -8.16 -9.07
CA LYS A 613 -4.01 -7.14 -8.61
C LYS A 613 -4.54 -7.41 -7.20
N LEU A 614 -4.43 -8.63 -6.71
CA LEU A 614 -4.84 -8.99 -5.34
C LEU A 614 -3.70 -8.86 -4.33
N LEU A 615 -2.45 -9.13 -4.75
CA LEU A 615 -1.26 -9.06 -3.89
C LEU A 615 -1.05 -7.67 -3.24
N PRO A 616 -1.30 -6.53 -3.92
CA PRO A 616 -1.00 -5.19 -3.38
C PRO A 616 -1.91 -4.71 -2.26
N LYS A 617 -2.88 -5.48 -1.82
CA LYS A 617 -3.75 -5.06 -0.72
C LYS A 617 -2.96 -4.98 0.58
N VAL A 618 -2.96 -3.82 1.23
CA VAL A 618 -2.26 -3.57 2.50
C VAL A 618 -2.70 -4.56 3.60
N THR A 619 -3.96 -4.99 3.54
CA THR A 619 -4.53 -5.96 4.49
C THR A 619 -4.06 -7.41 4.28
N ASN A 620 -3.37 -7.71 3.18
CA ASN A 620 -2.86 -9.05 2.95
C ASN A 620 -1.76 -9.40 3.97
N ASP A 621 -1.86 -10.59 4.50
CA ASP A 621 -0.80 -11.24 5.25
C ASP A 621 0.05 -12.16 4.36
N LEU A 622 1.11 -12.69 4.94
CA LEU A 622 2.07 -13.54 4.22
C LEU A 622 1.43 -14.83 3.70
N GLN A 623 0.52 -15.46 4.48
CA GLN A 623 -0.13 -16.73 4.09
C GLN A 623 -1.12 -16.50 2.93
N SER A 624 -1.98 -15.50 3.04
CA SER A 624 -2.94 -15.14 1.98
C SER A 624 -2.21 -14.87 0.65
N SER A 625 -1.07 -14.19 0.73
CA SER A 625 -0.23 -13.93 -0.45
C SER A 625 0.39 -15.21 -0.99
N MET A 626 0.89 -16.10 -0.12
CA MET A 626 1.42 -17.40 -0.53
C MET A 626 0.36 -18.29 -1.18
N ASP A 627 -0.89 -18.25 -0.71
CA ASP A 627 -1.98 -19.03 -1.30
C ASP A 627 -2.35 -18.52 -2.70
N LEU A 628 -2.29 -17.19 -2.92
CA LEU A 628 -2.41 -16.60 -4.24
C LEU A 628 -1.28 -17.10 -5.17
N ILE A 629 -0.03 -17.10 -4.72
CA ILE A 629 1.13 -17.58 -5.48
C ILE A 629 1.01 -19.10 -5.77
N LYS A 630 0.63 -19.91 -4.80
CA LYS A 630 0.36 -21.34 -4.98
C LYS A 630 -0.73 -21.59 -6.02
N SER A 631 -1.74 -20.70 -6.10
CA SER A 631 -2.77 -20.80 -7.14
C SER A 631 -2.22 -20.58 -8.55
N VAL A 632 -1.22 -19.70 -8.71
CA VAL A 632 -0.50 -19.51 -9.98
C VAL A 632 0.30 -20.77 -10.31
N LYS A 633 1.06 -21.28 -9.36
CA LYS A 633 1.86 -22.49 -9.53
C LYS A 633 1.00 -23.66 -9.98
N SER A 634 -0.09 -23.95 -9.27
CA SER A 634 -1.00 -25.05 -9.63
C SER A 634 -1.67 -24.85 -11.00
N PHE A 635 -1.91 -23.61 -11.41
CA PHE A 635 -2.40 -23.31 -12.76
C PHE A 635 -1.34 -23.64 -13.81
N LEU A 636 -0.09 -23.18 -13.63
CA LEU A 636 1.00 -23.44 -14.58
C LEU A 636 1.31 -24.95 -14.67
N GLU A 637 1.31 -25.67 -13.55
CA GLU A 637 1.50 -27.12 -13.51
C GLU A 637 0.40 -27.88 -14.26
N ARG A 638 -0.87 -27.48 -14.11
CA ARG A 638 -1.98 -28.06 -14.90
C ARG A 638 -1.86 -27.72 -16.37
N MET A 639 -1.48 -26.49 -16.70
CA MET A 639 -1.28 -26.05 -18.08
C MET A 639 -0.14 -26.83 -18.73
N ARG A 640 0.90 -27.22 -17.98
CA ARG A 640 2.03 -28.03 -18.45
C ARG A 640 1.64 -29.49 -18.64
N SER A 641 0.65 -29.74 -19.44
CA SER A 641 0.17 -31.07 -19.79
C SER A 641 -0.21 -31.12 -21.28
N ASP A 642 -0.39 -32.30 -21.81
CA ASP A 642 -0.92 -32.49 -23.15
C ASP A 642 -2.34 -31.95 -23.32
N GLN A 643 -3.13 -32.03 -22.23
CA GLN A 643 -4.46 -31.44 -22.19
C GLN A 643 -4.39 -29.91 -22.25
N GLY A 644 -3.46 -29.29 -21.52
CA GLY A 644 -3.25 -27.83 -21.57
C GLY A 644 -2.81 -27.37 -22.97
N LEU A 645 -1.87 -28.08 -23.61
CA LEU A 645 -1.47 -27.79 -24.98
C LEU A 645 -2.66 -27.94 -25.95
N ASN A 646 -3.45 -28.98 -25.82
CA ASN A 646 -4.60 -29.21 -26.71
C ASN A 646 -5.67 -28.11 -26.55
N SER A 647 -5.88 -27.60 -25.32
CA SER A 647 -6.77 -26.44 -25.08
C SER A 647 -6.25 -25.20 -25.82
N VAL A 648 -4.95 -24.90 -25.72
CA VAL A 648 -4.33 -23.77 -26.44
C VAL A 648 -4.48 -23.95 -27.99
N ILE A 649 -4.31 -25.16 -28.48
CA ILE A 649 -4.46 -25.44 -29.92
C ILE A 649 -5.92 -25.27 -30.38
N ILE A 650 -6.90 -25.63 -29.56
CA ILE A 650 -8.33 -25.41 -29.88
C ILE A 650 -8.60 -23.91 -30.00
N ASP A 651 -8.22 -23.12 -29.00
CA ASP A 651 -8.41 -21.66 -28.99
C ASP A 651 -7.66 -20.98 -30.15
N ALA A 652 -6.45 -21.47 -30.48
CA ALA A 652 -5.67 -20.98 -31.63
C ALA A 652 -6.30 -21.32 -32.97
N LYS A 653 -7.01 -22.45 -33.09
CA LYS A 653 -7.80 -22.80 -34.28
C LYS A 653 -8.95 -21.83 -34.51
N GLU A 654 -9.66 -21.44 -33.43
CA GLU A 654 -10.72 -20.42 -33.52
C GLU A 654 -10.18 -19.08 -34.02
N LEU A 655 -8.95 -18.71 -33.62
CA LEU A 655 -8.31 -17.50 -34.13
C LEU A 655 -7.86 -17.65 -35.60
N ALA A 656 -7.36 -18.84 -36.01
CA ALA A 656 -6.96 -19.13 -37.37
C ALA A 656 -8.16 -19.09 -38.33
N GLU A 657 -9.31 -19.61 -37.92
CA GLU A 657 -10.57 -19.57 -38.68
C GLU A 657 -11.02 -18.11 -38.93
N LYS A 658 -10.85 -17.19 -37.98
CA LYS A 658 -11.23 -15.78 -38.12
C LYS A 658 -10.44 -15.04 -39.22
N ILE A 659 -9.21 -15.44 -39.47
CA ILE A 659 -8.32 -14.81 -40.45
C ILE A 659 -8.03 -15.72 -41.67
N ASP A 660 -8.85 -16.76 -41.88
CA ASP A 660 -8.78 -17.74 -42.99
C ASP A 660 -7.38 -18.36 -43.15
N VAL A 661 -6.79 -18.82 -42.03
CA VAL A 661 -5.45 -19.43 -42.00
C VAL A 661 -5.56 -20.91 -41.68
N ALA A 662 -4.77 -21.71 -42.38
CA ALA A 662 -4.67 -23.14 -42.10
C ALA A 662 -4.13 -23.39 -40.67
N ALA A 663 -4.86 -24.18 -39.89
CA ALA A 663 -4.52 -24.50 -38.51
C ALA A 663 -3.50 -25.64 -38.41
N ASP A 664 -2.42 -25.52 -39.15
CA ASP A 664 -1.30 -26.46 -39.19
C ASP A 664 0.02 -25.79 -38.85
N PHE A 665 0.88 -26.52 -38.14
CA PHE A 665 2.21 -26.00 -37.82
C PHE A 665 3.07 -26.01 -39.10
N GLU A 666 3.66 -24.85 -39.39
CA GLU A 666 4.59 -24.71 -40.50
C GLU A 666 5.81 -25.61 -40.28
N LYS A 667 6.23 -26.29 -41.36
CA LYS A 667 7.45 -27.13 -41.36
C LYS A 667 8.65 -26.27 -41.04
N GLU A 668 9.32 -26.53 -39.93
CA GLU A 668 10.62 -25.93 -39.67
C GLU A 668 11.61 -26.37 -40.75
N LEU A 669 12.17 -25.40 -41.47
CA LEU A 669 13.30 -25.68 -42.34
C LEU A 669 14.41 -26.24 -41.43
N PRO A 670 14.95 -27.43 -41.73
CA PRO A 670 15.97 -28.05 -40.91
C PRO A 670 17.11 -27.06 -40.71
N ALA A 671 17.37 -26.67 -39.46
CA ALA A 671 18.57 -25.92 -39.16
C ALA A 671 19.75 -26.68 -39.77
N ARG A 672 20.68 -25.96 -40.47
CA ARG A 672 21.85 -26.59 -41.13
C ARG A 672 22.45 -27.60 -40.16
N PRO A 673 22.59 -28.86 -40.56
CA PRO A 673 23.08 -29.89 -39.65
C PRO A 673 24.45 -29.44 -39.13
N ARG A 674 24.54 -29.20 -37.84
CA ARG A 674 25.82 -29.09 -37.17
C ARG A 674 26.51 -30.42 -37.42
N ASN A 675 27.65 -30.41 -38.10
CA ASN A 675 28.49 -31.58 -38.21
C ASN A 675 28.90 -32.00 -36.80
N VAL A 676 28.13 -32.91 -36.22
CA VAL A 676 28.50 -33.58 -34.98
C VAL A 676 29.66 -34.48 -35.35
N ASN A 677 30.87 -34.21 -34.87
CA ASN A 677 32.01 -35.11 -34.97
C ASN A 677 31.60 -36.43 -34.30
N ARG A 678 31.26 -37.40 -35.09
CA ARG A 678 30.99 -38.78 -34.64
C ARG A 678 32.29 -39.37 -34.10
N GLN A 679 32.30 -39.72 -32.83
CA GLN A 679 33.44 -40.45 -32.26
C GLN A 679 33.40 -41.95 -32.54
N ILE A 680 32.24 -42.49 -32.95
CA ILE A 680 32.06 -43.93 -33.21
C ILE A 680 31.15 -44.12 -34.43
N SER A 681 31.59 -44.96 -35.41
CA SER A 681 30.96 -45.10 -36.74
C SER A 681 29.66 -45.92 -36.78
N TYR A 682 29.19 -46.49 -35.65
CA TYR A 682 27.96 -47.28 -35.58
C TYR A 682 26.86 -46.63 -34.73
N GLU A 683 27.03 -45.41 -34.25
CA GLU A 683 25.92 -44.69 -33.67
C GLU A 683 24.84 -44.47 -34.72
N SER A 684 23.70 -45.15 -34.55
CA SER A 684 22.51 -44.89 -35.36
C SER A 684 22.09 -43.44 -35.17
N LYS A 685 21.69 -42.81 -36.26
CA LYS A 685 20.95 -41.56 -36.19
C LYS A 685 19.60 -41.86 -35.54
N ASP A 686 19.44 -41.62 -34.26
CA ASP A 686 18.14 -41.42 -33.65
C ASP A 686 17.60 -40.07 -34.16
N GLU A 687 17.13 -40.06 -35.40
CA GLU A 687 16.20 -39.04 -35.85
C GLU A 687 14.84 -39.35 -35.20
N ALA A 688 14.63 -38.84 -34.01
CA ALA A 688 13.30 -38.68 -33.51
C ALA A 688 12.57 -37.74 -34.48
N VAL A 689 11.71 -38.32 -35.32
CA VAL A 689 10.77 -37.55 -36.16
C VAL A 689 9.76 -36.91 -35.20
N HIS A 690 10.17 -35.80 -34.60
CA HIS A 690 9.23 -34.98 -33.88
C HIS A 690 8.32 -34.31 -34.90
N SER A 691 7.01 -34.46 -34.75
CA SER A 691 6.05 -33.67 -35.52
C SER A 691 6.29 -32.18 -35.25
N ASP A 692 5.94 -31.30 -36.19
CA ASP A 692 6.10 -29.85 -35.98
C ASP A 692 5.33 -29.39 -34.73
N LYS A 693 4.23 -30.08 -34.39
CA LYS A 693 3.50 -29.92 -33.12
C LYS A 693 4.35 -30.31 -31.89
N ASP A 694 5.09 -31.42 -31.99
CA ASP A 694 5.95 -31.86 -30.88
C ASP A 694 7.17 -30.94 -30.73
N SER A 695 7.68 -30.41 -31.83
CA SER A 695 8.71 -29.37 -31.82
C SER A 695 8.22 -28.12 -31.08
N PHE A 696 7.02 -27.63 -31.37
CA PHE A 696 6.41 -26.51 -30.67
C PHE A 696 6.19 -26.80 -29.17
N LYS A 697 5.69 -28.00 -28.83
CA LYS A 697 5.48 -28.46 -27.46
C LYS A 697 6.77 -28.43 -26.67
N VAL A 698 7.87 -28.98 -27.20
CA VAL A 698 9.14 -29.13 -26.45
C VAL A 698 9.95 -27.83 -26.46
N ASN A 699 10.04 -27.14 -27.62
CA ASN A 699 10.94 -26.00 -27.77
C ASN A 699 10.32 -24.64 -27.30
N PHE A 700 9.01 -24.60 -27.11
CA PHE A 700 8.32 -23.39 -26.64
C PHE A 700 7.42 -23.67 -25.41
N PHE A 701 6.36 -24.45 -25.59
CA PHE A 701 5.29 -24.54 -24.61
C PHE A 701 5.80 -25.06 -23.27
N PHE A 702 6.55 -26.15 -23.27
CA PHE A 702 7.13 -26.69 -22.03
C PHE A 702 8.28 -25.82 -21.52
N VAL A 703 9.15 -25.29 -22.38
CA VAL A 703 10.26 -24.43 -21.94
C VAL A 703 9.75 -23.21 -21.16
N VAL A 704 8.75 -22.51 -21.68
CA VAL A 704 8.16 -21.34 -21.04
C VAL A 704 7.53 -21.70 -19.68
N LEU A 705 6.74 -22.79 -19.63
CA LEU A 705 6.07 -23.22 -18.41
C LEU A 705 7.04 -23.76 -17.36
N ASP A 706 8.02 -24.58 -17.76
CA ASP A 706 9.05 -25.12 -16.86
C ASP A 706 9.91 -24.00 -16.27
N THR A 707 10.30 -23.04 -17.09
CA THR A 707 11.02 -21.85 -16.63
C THR A 707 10.17 -21.05 -15.64
N ALA A 708 8.90 -20.78 -15.97
CA ALA A 708 8.01 -20.05 -15.09
C ALA A 708 7.78 -20.78 -13.76
N ILE A 709 7.56 -22.10 -13.77
CA ILE A 709 7.37 -22.91 -12.54
C ILE A 709 8.63 -22.93 -11.68
N SER A 710 9.81 -23.12 -12.31
CA SER A 710 11.10 -23.15 -11.59
C SER A 710 11.40 -21.81 -10.93
N LEU A 711 11.26 -20.72 -11.68
CA LEU A 711 11.49 -19.37 -11.18
C LEU A 711 10.47 -18.96 -10.10
N LEU A 712 9.21 -19.39 -10.23
CA LEU A 712 8.20 -19.16 -9.21
C LEU A 712 8.61 -19.82 -7.89
N LYS A 713 9.07 -21.07 -7.94
CA LYS A 713 9.55 -21.76 -6.75
C LYS A 713 10.75 -21.03 -6.12
N GLU A 714 11.77 -20.71 -6.92
CA GLU A 714 12.99 -20.06 -6.44
C GLU A 714 12.72 -18.68 -5.81
N ARG A 715 11.92 -17.84 -6.50
CA ARG A 715 11.69 -16.45 -6.09
C ARG A 715 10.80 -16.32 -4.86
N PHE A 716 9.93 -17.31 -4.62
CA PHE A 716 9.00 -17.30 -3.47
C PHE A 716 9.42 -18.24 -2.34
N GLU A 717 10.57 -18.89 -2.42
CA GLU A 717 11.07 -19.79 -1.38
C GLU A 717 11.27 -19.10 -0.03
N LEU A 718 11.82 -17.89 -0.01
CA LEU A 718 11.99 -17.12 1.23
C LEU A 718 10.65 -16.77 1.87
N MET A 719 9.68 -16.30 1.08
CA MET A 719 8.34 -15.99 1.56
C MET A 719 7.65 -17.26 2.10
N GLU A 720 7.82 -18.39 1.45
CA GLU A 720 7.31 -19.68 1.92
C GLU A 720 7.93 -20.11 3.25
N ASN A 721 9.24 -19.93 3.40
CA ASN A 721 9.95 -20.28 4.64
C ASN A 721 9.51 -19.37 5.80
N HIS A 722 9.37 -18.06 5.55
CA HIS A 722 8.82 -17.15 6.56
C HIS A 722 7.37 -17.50 6.92
N SER A 723 6.53 -17.86 5.94
CA SER A 723 5.17 -18.32 6.21
C SER A 723 5.15 -19.58 7.08
N LYS A 724 6.10 -20.51 6.90
CA LYS A 724 6.20 -21.73 7.74
C LYS A 724 6.48 -21.41 9.20
N ASN A 725 7.31 -20.41 9.49
CA ASN A 725 7.65 -20.01 10.86
C ASN A 725 6.41 -19.57 11.66
N PHE A 726 5.41 -18.99 10.98
CA PHE A 726 4.20 -18.46 11.61
C PHE A 726 2.95 -19.30 11.31
N LYS A 727 3.10 -20.46 10.67
CA LYS A 727 1.98 -21.26 10.15
C LYS A 727 0.89 -21.55 11.19
N PHE A 728 1.27 -21.86 12.43
CA PHE A 728 0.36 -22.21 13.51
C PHE A 728 -0.48 -21.01 14.02
N LEU A 729 -0.09 -19.76 13.68
CA LEU A 729 -0.83 -18.56 14.06
C LEU A 729 -1.97 -18.21 13.08
N TYR A 730 -2.06 -18.87 11.91
CA TYR A 730 -3.10 -18.57 10.92
C TYR A 730 -4.46 -19.22 11.23
N ASP A 731 -4.46 -20.29 12.01
CA ASP A 731 -5.69 -20.97 12.46
C ASP A 731 -5.54 -21.42 13.91
N ILE A 732 -5.46 -20.44 14.81
CA ILE A 732 -5.30 -20.69 16.25
C ILE A 732 -6.48 -21.48 16.80
N SER A 733 -7.69 -21.21 16.32
CA SER A 733 -8.93 -21.87 16.78
C SER A 733 -8.96 -23.39 16.51
N SER A 734 -8.16 -23.88 15.57
CA SER A 734 -8.09 -25.30 15.21
C SER A 734 -6.85 -26.02 15.75
N LEU A 735 -5.99 -25.37 16.53
CA LEU A 735 -4.70 -25.93 16.97
C LEU A 735 -4.85 -27.29 17.66
N GLY A 736 -5.81 -27.44 18.56
CA GLY A 736 -6.07 -28.72 19.25
C GLY A 736 -6.59 -29.85 18.36
N LYS A 737 -6.95 -29.56 17.10
CA LYS A 737 -7.43 -30.54 16.13
C LYS A 737 -6.43 -30.79 15.01
N SER A 738 -5.59 -29.82 14.67
CA SER A 738 -4.73 -29.80 13.49
C SER A 738 -3.28 -30.19 13.79
N LEU A 739 -2.80 -29.91 15.00
CA LEU A 739 -1.43 -30.18 15.43
C LEU A 739 -1.45 -30.96 16.75
N ASN A 740 -0.51 -31.91 16.94
CA ASN A 740 -0.31 -32.51 18.24
C ASN A 740 0.47 -31.54 19.15
N GLU A 741 0.36 -31.71 20.46
CA GLU A 741 1.00 -30.82 21.45
C GLU A 741 2.51 -30.69 21.25
N THR A 742 3.18 -31.79 20.88
CA THR A 742 4.63 -31.80 20.65
C THR A 742 5.02 -30.97 19.43
N GLU A 743 4.25 -31.05 18.35
CA GLU A 743 4.48 -30.26 17.14
C GLU A 743 4.24 -28.78 17.38
N LEU A 744 3.17 -28.44 18.11
CA LEU A 744 2.88 -27.06 18.49
C LEU A 744 3.99 -26.48 19.39
N LYS A 745 4.41 -27.24 20.40
CA LYS A 745 5.50 -26.83 21.28
C LYS A 745 6.80 -26.58 20.52
N ASN A 746 7.17 -27.51 19.63
CA ASN A 746 8.35 -27.34 18.77
C ASN A 746 8.24 -26.11 17.87
N ALA A 747 7.06 -25.80 17.31
CA ALA A 747 6.83 -24.63 16.49
C ALA A 747 6.97 -23.33 17.30
N CYS A 748 6.48 -23.28 18.54
CA CYS A 748 6.61 -22.13 19.43
C CYS A 748 8.08 -21.91 19.84
N GLN A 749 8.84 -22.95 20.17
CA GLN A 749 10.27 -22.89 20.48
C GLN A 749 11.11 -22.48 19.26
N HIS A 750 10.74 -22.98 18.07
CA HIS A 750 11.36 -22.55 16.83
C HIS A 750 11.13 -21.06 16.58
N LEU A 751 9.89 -20.58 16.77
CA LEU A 751 9.57 -19.14 16.60
C LEU A 751 10.37 -18.29 17.60
N GLN A 752 10.53 -18.72 18.85
CA GLN A 752 11.42 -18.08 19.81
C GLN A 752 12.85 -17.95 19.26
N THR A 753 13.40 -19.06 18.76
CA THR A 753 14.77 -19.09 18.21
C THR A 753 14.92 -18.08 17.05
N VAL A 754 13.94 -18.04 16.16
CA VAL A 754 13.94 -17.14 14.98
C VAL A 754 13.76 -15.67 15.37
N LEU A 755 13.07 -15.39 16.48
CA LEU A 755 12.81 -14.04 17.01
C LEU A 755 13.75 -13.67 18.17
N SER A 756 14.91 -14.34 18.30
CA SER A 756 15.96 -14.03 19.28
C SER A 756 17.17 -13.39 18.64
N ASP A 757 17.81 -12.49 19.40
CA ASP A 757 19.06 -11.84 19.05
C ASP A 757 19.90 -11.70 20.33
N GLY A 758 20.85 -12.59 20.53
CA GLY A 758 21.60 -12.71 21.78
C GLY A 758 20.69 -13.03 22.97
N GLU A 759 20.65 -12.15 23.97
CA GLU A 759 19.77 -12.28 25.15
C GLU A 759 18.37 -11.70 24.91
N ASP A 760 18.20 -10.88 23.85
CA ASP A 760 16.93 -10.27 23.51
C ASP A 760 16.01 -11.27 22.78
N CYS A 761 14.81 -11.48 23.28
CA CYS A 761 13.80 -12.33 22.67
C CYS A 761 12.46 -11.63 22.61
N ASP A 762 11.75 -11.71 21.49
CA ASP A 762 10.43 -11.09 21.34
C ASP A 762 9.30 -11.92 21.93
N VAL A 763 9.47 -13.24 21.99
CA VAL A 763 8.46 -14.23 22.42
C VAL A 763 9.14 -15.34 23.21
N ASN A 764 8.58 -15.73 24.35
CA ASN A 764 8.98 -16.94 25.05
C ASN A 764 8.21 -18.13 24.46
N GLY A 765 8.89 -19.16 23.97
CA GLY A 765 8.26 -20.28 23.27
C GLY A 765 7.41 -21.17 24.18
N ASP A 766 7.82 -21.40 25.42
CA ASP A 766 7.05 -22.22 26.37
C ASP A 766 5.79 -21.44 26.85
N ASP A 767 5.94 -20.15 27.22
CA ASP A 767 4.80 -19.31 27.56
C ASP A 767 3.84 -19.17 26.36
N LEU A 768 4.36 -19.00 25.14
CA LEU A 768 3.55 -18.91 23.92
C LEU A 768 2.72 -20.18 23.69
N PHE A 769 3.32 -21.35 23.95
CA PHE A 769 2.63 -22.63 23.84
C PHE A 769 1.46 -22.72 24.84
N ASP A 770 1.70 -22.38 26.12
CA ASP A 770 0.68 -22.39 27.17
C ASP A 770 -0.43 -21.37 26.89
N GLU A 771 -0.06 -20.17 26.45
CA GLU A 771 -1.02 -19.12 26.03
C GLU A 771 -1.90 -19.59 24.87
N LEU A 772 -1.33 -20.22 23.84
CA LEU A 772 -2.07 -20.68 22.67
C LEU A 772 -3.06 -21.79 22.97
N GLN A 773 -2.71 -22.72 23.87
CA GLN A 773 -3.64 -23.77 24.29
C GLN A 773 -4.92 -23.17 24.89
N ILE A 774 -4.80 -22.14 25.69
CA ILE A 774 -5.94 -21.47 26.31
C ILE A 774 -6.65 -20.56 25.32
N PHE A 775 -5.88 -19.79 24.55
CA PHE A 775 -6.42 -18.81 23.62
C PHE A 775 -7.22 -19.45 22.47
N ALA A 776 -6.83 -20.63 22.00
CA ALA A 776 -7.55 -21.41 20.98
C ALA A 776 -9.01 -21.69 21.35
N HIS A 777 -9.30 -21.89 22.63
CA HIS A 777 -10.66 -22.14 23.12
C HIS A 777 -11.52 -20.87 23.25
N LEU A 778 -10.89 -19.69 23.24
CA LEU A 778 -11.59 -18.40 23.36
C LEU A 778 -11.95 -17.79 22.01
N LEU A 779 -11.24 -18.18 20.94
CA LEU A 779 -11.43 -17.62 19.62
C LEU A 779 -12.62 -18.28 18.89
N PRO A 780 -13.38 -17.49 18.10
CA PRO A 780 -14.32 -18.02 17.13
C PRO A 780 -13.62 -18.91 16.11
N PRO A 781 -14.27 -20.01 15.67
CA PRO A 781 -13.69 -20.87 14.64
C PRO A 781 -13.39 -20.12 13.34
N GLY A 782 -12.22 -20.34 12.75
CA GLY A 782 -11.80 -19.73 11.48
C GLY A 782 -11.33 -18.28 11.61
N SER A 783 -11.04 -17.79 12.82
CA SER A 783 -10.49 -16.44 13.02
C SER A 783 -9.10 -16.31 12.40
N HIS A 784 -8.92 -15.31 11.55
CA HIS A 784 -7.63 -14.95 10.97
C HIS A 784 -6.73 -14.20 11.97
N PRO A 785 -5.40 -14.10 11.74
CA PRO A 785 -4.47 -13.44 12.66
C PRO A 785 -4.86 -12.02 13.06
N ALA A 786 -5.37 -11.21 12.13
CA ALA A 786 -5.83 -9.85 12.42
C ALA A 786 -7.07 -9.83 13.32
N GLU A 787 -7.99 -10.77 13.14
CA GLU A 787 -9.17 -10.94 14.00
C GLU A 787 -8.78 -11.43 15.39
N ALA A 788 -7.83 -12.38 15.46
CA ALA A 788 -7.27 -12.86 16.71
C ALA A 788 -6.60 -11.74 17.52
N LEU A 789 -5.80 -10.90 16.87
CA LEU A 789 -5.19 -9.74 17.47
C LEU A 789 -6.25 -8.71 17.91
N SER A 790 -7.26 -8.46 17.08
CA SER A 790 -8.38 -7.58 17.41
C SER A 790 -9.20 -8.10 18.60
N PHE A 791 -9.35 -9.42 18.72
CA PHE A 791 -10.02 -10.05 19.85
C PHE A 791 -9.25 -9.80 21.17
N ILE A 792 -7.91 -9.97 21.15
CA ILE A 792 -7.05 -9.69 22.32
C ILE A 792 -7.20 -8.23 22.75
N THR A 793 -7.12 -7.30 21.79
CA THR A 793 -7.15 -5.85 22.07
C THR A 793 -8.51 -5.39 22.55
N LYS A 794 -9.60 -5.79 21.87
CA LYS A 794 -10.98 -5.41 22.24
C LYS A 794 -11.36 -5.91 23.61
N ARG A 795 -10.89 -7.09 24.01
CA ARG A 795 -11.18 -7.67 25.32
C ARG A 795 -10.16 -7.31 26.41
N GLY A 796 -9.15 -6.51 26.10
CA GLY A 796 -8.13 -6.10 27.07
C GLY A 796 -7.27 -7.26 27.57
N LEU A 797 -7.07 -8.31 26.78
CA LEU A 797 -6.38 -9.54 27.16
C LEU A 797 -4.86 -9.49 26.90
N VAL A 798 -4.30 -8.33 26.57
CA VAL A 798 -2.87 -8.15 26.24
C VAL A 798 -1.96 -8.66 27.36
N ALA A 799 -2.30 -8.35 28.61
CA ALA A 799 -1.52 -8.83 29.77
C ALA A 799 -1.72 -10.32 30.06
N THR A 800 -2.74 -10.95 29.47
CA THR A 800 -3.05 -12.37 29.66
C THR A 800 -2.35 -13.24 28.62
N PHE A 801 -2.25 -12.72 27.39
CA PHE A 801 -1.65 -13.41 26.24
C PHE A 801 -0.56 -12.54 25.59
N PRO A 802 0.49 -12.13 26.33
CA PRO A 802 1.48 -11.20 25.81
C PRO A 802 2.33 -11.79 24.68
N ASN A 803 2.63 -13.11 24.72
CA ASN A 803 3.43 -13.73 23.68
C ASN A 803 2.64 -13.95 22.40
N VAL A 804 1.37 -14.37 22.48
CA VAL A 804 0.47 -14.44 21.34
C VAL A 804 0.27 -13.06 20.73
N TYR A 805 0.06 -12.04 21.57
CA TYR A 805 -0.07 -10.65 21.13
C TYR A 805 1.17 -10.17 20.35
N ASN A 806 2.37 -10.40 20.85
CA ASN A 806 3.62 -10.03 20.19
C ASN A 806 3.83 -10.82 18.88
N ALA A 807 3.61 -12.13 18.90
CA ALA A 807 3.76 -12.98 17.71
C ALA A 807 2.82 -12.54 16.58
N LEU A 808 1.55 -12.23 16.89
CA LEU A 808 0.57 -11.74 15.92
C LEU A 808 0.95 -10.34 15.38
N ARG A 809 1.43 -9.44 16.23
CA ARG A 809 1.91 -8.11 15.78
C ARG A 809 3.07 -8.24 14.81
N ILE A 810 4.06 -9.08 15.12
CA ILE A 810 5.23 -9.30 14.25
C ILE A 810 4.77 -9.90 12.93
N LEU A 811 3.95 -10.95 12.94
CA LEU A 811 3.43 -11.59 11.74
C LEU A 811 2.73 -10.58 10.80
N LEU A 812 1.83 -9.78 11.33
CA LEU A 812 1.04 -8.82 10.55
C LEU A 812 1.84 -7.59 10.10
N THR A 813 2.98 -7.34 10.73
CA THR A 813 3.90 -6.28 10.35
C THR A 813 4.74 -6.66 9.12
N LEU A 814 4.92 -7.96 8.82
CA LEU A 814 5.71 -8.40 7.66
C LEU A 814 5.10 -7.89 6.34
N PRO A 815 5.89 -7.22 5.47
CA PRO A 815 5.41 -6.72 4.19
C PRO A 815 5.28 -7.87 3.18
N VAL A 816 4.35 -7.76 2.26
CA VAL A 816 4.13 -8.75 1.19
C VAL A 816 4.16 -8.14 -0.21
N SER A 817 4.07 -6.82 -0.31
CA SER A 817 4.16 -6.08 -1.57
C SER A 817 4.80 -4.71 -1.36
N MET A 818 5.24 -4.09 -2.44
CA MET A 818 5.77 -2.73 -2.48
C MET A 818 4.83 -1.77 -3.24
N ALA A 819 3.57 -2.14 -3.38
CA ALA A 819 2.62 -1.34 -4.17
C ALA A 819 2.41 0.08 -3.61
N SER A 820 2.62 0.29 -2.32
CA SER A 820 2.57 1.61 -1.70
C SER A 820 3.74 2.48 -2.17
N SER A 821 4.96 1.93 -2.26
CA SER A 821 6.12 2.62 -2.84
C SER A 821 5.92 2.92 -4.33
N GLU A 822 5.44 1.95 -5.12
CA GLU A 822 5.15 2.17 -6.54
C GLU A 822 4.12 3.30 -6.75
N ARG A 823 3.11 3.40 -5.86
CA ARG A 823 2.13 4.50 -5.89
C ARG A 823 2.77 5.84 -5.56
N SER A 824 3.72 5.89 -4.65
CA SER A 824 4.43 7.12 -4.29
C SER A 824 5.17 7.72 -5.50
N PHE A 825 5.78 6.87 -6.35
CA PHE A 825 6.43 7.34 -7.59
C PHE A 825 5.46 7.86 -8.64
N SER A 826 4.21 7.43 -8.61
CA SER A 826 3.18 8.03 -9.47
C SER A 826 2.88 9.47 -9.03
N LYS A 827 2.89 9.75 -7.73
CA LYS A 827 2.79 11.10 -7.18
C LYS A 827 4.06 11.92 -7.45
N LEU A 828 5.25 11.32 -7.30
CA LEU A 828 6.52 11.96 -7.65
C LEU A 828 6.51 12.51 -9.09
N LYS A 829 6.01 11.73 -10.05
CA LYS A 829 5.90 12.15 -11.45
C LYS A 829 4.93 13.33 -11.67
N LEU A 830 3.90 13.43 -10.85
CA LEU A 830 2.96 14.57 -10.91
C LEU A 830 3.59 15.84 -10.32
N ILE A 831 4.31 15.71 -9.20
CA ILE A 831 4.93 16.84 -8.50
C ILE A 831 6.18 17.32 -9.25
N LYS A 832 7.07 16.41 -9.60
CA LYS A 832 8.34 16.72 -10.31
C LYS A 832 8.16 16.47 -11.81
N THR A 833 7.42 17.36 -12.46
CA THR A 833 7.32 17.38 -13.93
C THR A 833 8.59 18.01 -14.53
N TYR A 834 8.79 17.85 -15.83
CA TYR A 834 9.93 18.46 -16.54
C TYR A 834 9.98 19.99 -16.35
N LEU A 835 8.83 20.64 -16.17
CA LEU A 835 8.71 22.07 -15.93
C LEU A 835 9.00 22.47 -14.46
N SER A 836 8.96 21.52 -13.53
CA SER A 836 9.19 21.74 -12.09
C SER A 836 10.50 21.09 -11.61
N SER A 837 11.51 21.02 -12.47
CA SER A 837 12.79 20.34 -12.14
C SER A 837 13.64 21.11 -11.10
N THR A 838 13.27 22.34 -10.77
CA THR A 838 13.98 23.24 -9.82
C THR A 838 13.48 23.13 -8.37
N VAL A 839 12.47 22.31 -8.10
CA VAL A 839 11.95 22.09 -6.75
C VAL A 839 13.05 21.46 -5.85
N THR A 840 13.27 22.06 -4.68
CA THR A 840 14.22 21.52 -3.69
C THR A 840 13.78 20.16 -3.17
N GLU A 841 14.71 19.31 -2.77
CA GLU A 841 14.39 17.95 -2.27
C GLU A 841 13.49 18.00 -1.02
N GLU A 842 13.69 18.97 -0.13
CA GLU A 842 12.81 19.16 1.05
C GLU A 842 11.37 19.51 0.64
N CYS A 843 11.20 20.43 -0.30
CA CYS A 843 9.88 20.80 -0.79
C CYS A 843 9.23 19.64 -1.55
N LEU A 844 10.01 18.88 -2.34
CA LEU A 844 9.54 17.68 -3.05
C LEU A 844 9.02 16.62 -2.06
N SER A 845 9.82 16.30 -1.03
CA SER A 845 9.42 15.33 -0.01
C SER A 845 8.21 15.83 0.79
N GLY A 846 8.15 17.12 1.11
CA GLY A 846 7.01 17.73 1.78
C GLY A 846 5.71 17.64 0.96
N LEU A 847 5.73 18.06 -0.30
CA LEU A 847 4.58 17.94 -1.20
C LEU A 847 4.15 16.50 -1.42
N ALA A 848 5.12 15.57 -1.52
CA ALA A 848 4.82 14.16 -1.63
C ALA A 848 4.14 13.61 -0.37
N THR A 849 4.60 14.02 0.82
CA THR A 849 3.98 13.64 2.09
C THR A 849 2.52 14.12 2.14
N LEU A 850 2.25 15.37 1.79
CA LEU A 850 0.88 15.91 1.73
C LEU A 850 0.00 15.14 0.72
N ALA A 851 0.56 14.83 -0.46
CA ALA A 851 -0.20 14.17 -1.52
C ALA A 851 -0.47 12.68 -1.26
N ILE A 852 0.40 12.00 -0.51
CA ILE A 852 0.31 10.55 -0.25
C ILE A 852 -0.44 10.27 1.05
N GLU A 853 -0.20 11.08 2.08
CA GLU A 853 -0.70 10.91 3.44
C GLU A 853 -1.81 11.91 3.79
N ASN A 854 -2.56 12.38 2.78
CA ASN A 854 -3.64 13.36 2.97
C ASN A 854 -4.69 12.91 3.98
N ASP A 855 -5.00 11.60 4.06
CA ASP A 855 -5.96 11.07 5.01
C ASP A 855 -5.56 11.37 6.47
N LEU A 856 -4.25 11.38 6.78
CA LEU A 856 -3.76 11.75 8.11
C LEU A 856 -3.92 13.24 8.42
N LEU A 857 -3.84 14.07 7.39
CA LEU A 857 -4.05 15.51 7.54
C LEU A 857 -5.52 15.81 7.81
N ASP A 858 -6.44 15.13 7.10
CA ASP A 858 -7.89 15.23 7.31
C ASP A 858 -8.31 14.82 8.74
N GLU A 859 -7.52 13.92 9.38
CA GLU A 859 -7.76 13.51 10.80
C GLU A 859 -7.28 14.55 11.82
N MET A 860 -6.50 15.58 11.44
CA MET A 860 -5.96 16.59 12.33
C MET A 860 -6.95 17.73 12.56
N GLU A 861 -6.99 18.24 13.77
CA GLU A 861 -7.81 19.42 14.09
C GLU A 861 -7.17 20.68 13.51
N LEU A 862 -7.81 21.27 12.51
CA LEU A 862 -7.32 22.46 11.81
C LEU A 862 -7.02 23.62 12.74
N ASP A 863 -7.84 23.83 13.76
CA ASP A 863 -7.66 24.91 14.74
C ASP A 863 -6.36 24.77 15.55
N LEU A 864 -5.95 23.53 15.85
CA LEU A 864 -4.68 23.27 16.52
C LEU A 864 -3.51 23.54 15.58
N LEU A 865 -3.61 23.14 14.31
CA LEU A 865 -2.58 23.41 13.28
C LEU A 865 -2.38 24.91 13.11
N VAL A 866 -3.47 25.67 13.06
CA VAL A 866 -3.41 27.16 12.95
C VAL A 866 -2.75 27.79 14.18
N GLN A 867 -3.12 27.35 15.39
CA GLN A 867 -2.52 27.82 16.63
C GLN A 867 -1.03 27.50 16.74
N GLU A 868 -0.60 26.34 16.27
CA GLU A 868 0.81 25.96 16.27
C GLU A 868 1.60 26.70 15.21
N PHE A 869 1.05 26.83 13.98
CA PHE A 869 1.68 27.60 12.93
C PHE A 869 1.84 29.07 13.29
N SER A 870 0.88 29.66 13.98
CA SER A 870 0.93 31.07 14.43
C SER A 870 2.05 31.38 15.44
N LYS A 871 2.69 30.33 16.02
CA LYS A 871 3.83 30.45 16.93
C LYS A 871 5.19 30.39 16.23
N LEU A 872 5.21 29.96 14.95
CA LEU A 872 6.42 29.87 14.10
C LEU A 872 6.68 31.17 13.36
#